data_d875cdfa095226e90a4a326768fb38bd
#
_entry.id   d875cdfa095226e90a4a326768fb38bd
#
_cell.length_a   1.000
_cell.length_b   1.000
_cell.length_c   1.000
_cell.angle_alpha   90.00
_cell.angle_beta   90.00
_cell.angle_gamma   90.00
#
_symmetry.space_group_name_H-M   'P 1'
#
loop_
_entity.id
_entity.type
_entity.pdbx_description
1 polymer ?
#
loop_
_entity_poly.entity_id
_entity_poly.type
_entity_poly.pdbx_seq_one_letter_code
_entity_poly.pdbx_strand_id
1 'polypeptide(L)'
;MKKWMCSIGFFKFLLTFLLIVSAAQAKECTNAYPELASHTFRSNLLSSKNESYIKQIHSHNDHLTPSDDSAWLSLMPRKILREEEQDELFSWAMLYRKIKNPGQFKVPERSGEFLKEVSLHDVRLGSDSMHWRAQQTNLEYLLMLDVDKLVWNFRKTARLPAPGEPYGGWEEPSCELRGHFVGHYLSASALMWASTHNESLKEKMSAVVSALSACQKEIGSGYLSAFPTEQFDRLEALIPVWAPYYTIHKILAGLLDQYTYADNAEALRMTTWMVEYFYNRVQNVIKKYSIERHWQTLNEEAGGMNDVLYKLFCITQDPKHLMLAHLFDKPCFLGLLALQADDISGFHSNTHIPIVIGSQMRYEVTGDQLHKTISMFFMDIVNSSHTYATGGTSVGEFWSDPKRLASNLDSNTEESCTTYNMLKVSRHLFRWTKEIAYADYYERSLTNGVLGIQRGTEPGVMIYLLPLAPGSSKERSYHHWGTPSDSFWCCYGTGIESFSKLGDSIYFEEEGKYPGVYIIQYISSRLDWKSGQIVVNQKVDPVVSWDPYLRVTLTFSSKGSGLTTSLNLRIPTWTSSNGAKATLNGQDLPLPSPGNFLSVTKTWSSDDKLTIQLPLTLRTEAIQDDRPEYASIQAILYGPYVLAGHSIGDWDITESATSLSDWITPIPASYNSQLITFTQEYGNTKFVLTNSNQSITMEKFPKSGTDAALHATFRLILNDSSGSEFSSLNDFIGKSVMLEPFDSPGMLVIQHETDDELVVTDSFIAQGSSVFHLVAGLDGGDRTVSLESETYKGCFVYTAVNLQSSESTKLGCISESTEAGFNNAASFVIEKGLSEYHPISFVAKGANRNFLLAPLLSLRDESYTVYFDFQS
;
A
#
# COMPACT_ATOMS: atom_id res chain seq x y z
N MET A 1 -37.13 41.46 3.56
CA MET A 1 -37.12 40.02 3.23
C MET A 1 -35.75 39.42 2.87
N LYS A 2 -34.80 40.13 2.26
CA LYS A 2 -33.46 39.56 1.93
C LYS A 2 -32.49 39.31 3.11
N LYS A 3 -32.65 39.99 4.26
CA LYS A 3 -31.80 39.76 5.45
C LYS A 3 -32.18 38.54 6.30
N TRP A 4 -33.41 38.02 6.16
CA TRP A 4 -33.86 36.86 6.92
C TRP A 4 -33.46 35.50 6.24
N MET A 5 -33.29 35.49 4.92
CA MET A 5 -32.90 34.27 4.18
C MET A 5 -31.41 33.91 4.35
N CYS A 6 -30.54 34.90 4.59
CA CYS A 6 -29.11 34.62 4.89
C CYS A 6 -28.89 34.01 6.28
N SER A 7 -29.72 34.38 7.27
CA SER A 7 -29.59 33.87 8.65
C SER A 7 -30.01 32.41 8.78
N ILE A 8 -31.02 31.97 8.03
CA ILE A 8 -31.50 30.57 8.04
C ILE A 8 -30.53 29.66 7.30
N GLY A 9 -29.89 30.13 6.22
CA GLY A 9 -28.84 29.38 5.51
C GLY A 9 -27.58 29.18 6.37
N PHE A 10 -27.16 30.22 7.08
CA PHE A 10 -26.01 30.15 7.97
C PHE A 10 -26.25 29.24 9.19
N PHE A 11 -27.47 29.29 9.76
CA PHE A 11 -27.85 28.40 10.87
C PHE A 11 -27.96 26.93 10.45
N LYS A 12 -28.50 26.67 9.26
CA LYS A 12 -28.50 25.29 8.69
C LYS A 12 -27.09 24.80 8.38
N PHE A 13 -26.24 25.67 7.82
CA PHE A 13 -24.85 25.30 7.53
C PHE A 13 -24.06 25.08 8.85
N LEU A 14 -24.25 25.90 9.87
CA LEU A 14 -23.64 25.74 11.18
C LEU A 14 -24.15 24.47 11.91
N LEU A 15 -25.47 24.16 11.78
CA LEU A 15 -26.05 22.94 12.36
C LEU A 15 -25.57 21.68 11.62
N THR A 16 -25.42 21.73 10.29
CA THR A 16 -24.88 20.62 9.49
C THR A 16 -23.39 20.46 9.78
N PHE A 17 -22.64 21.53 9.94
CA PHE A 17 -21.23 21.49 10.31
C PHE A 17 -21.02 20.97 11.75
N LEU A 18 -21.88 21.36 12.70
CA LEU A 18 -21.88 20.80 14.07
C LEU A 18 -22.31 19.35 14.12
N LEU A 19 -23.20 18.90 13.23
CA LEU A 19 -23.59 17.49 13.11
C LEU A 19 -22.50 16.65 12.41
N ILE A 20 -21.76 17.21 11.47
CA ILE A 20 -20.61 16.54 10.83
C ILE A 20 -19.42 16.47 11.80
N VAL A 21 -19.17 17.50 12.59
CA VAL A 21 -18.12 17.50 13.62
C VAL A 21 -18.47 16.57 14.79
N SER A 22 -19.75 16.36 15.09
CA SER A 22 -20.15 15.39 16.14
C SER A 22 -20.10 13.92 15.67
N ALA A 23 -20.05 13.67 14.34
CA ALA A 23 -19.93 12.32 13.78
C ALA A 23 -18.48 11.83 13.66
N ALA A 24 -17.49 12.69 13.86
CA ALA A 24 -16.06 12.39 13.75
C ALA A 24 -15.32 12.53 15.09
N GLN A 25 -15.96 12.25 16.22
CA GLN A 25 -15.22 12.11 17.47
C GLN A 25 -14.60 10.71 17.51
N ALA A 26 -13.25 10.68 17.41
CA ALA A 26 -12.48 9.50 17.67
C ALA A 26 -12.91 8.84 18.98
N LYS A 27 -13.09 7.53 18.96
CA LYS A 27 -13.39 6.77 20.18
C LYS A 27 -12.21 6.89 21.12
N GLU A 28 -12.40 7.57 22.22
CA GLU A 28 -11.38 7.78 23.25
C GLU A 28 -11.39 6.61 24.23
N CYS A 29 -10.21 6.17 24.60
CA CYS A 29 -9.99 5.11 25.55
C CYS A 29 -9.59 5.70 26.88
N THR A 30 -10.54 5.87 27.79
CA THR A 30 -10.27 6.36 29.13
C THR A 30 -10.31 5.21 30.14
N ASN A 31 -9.30 5.12 31.02
CA ASN A 31 -9.32 4.23 32.18
C ASN A 31 -10.04 4.84 33.41
N ALA A 32 -10.63 6.03 33.23
CA ALA A 32 -11.57 6.54 34.21
C ALA A 32 -12.80 5.64 34.22
N TYR A 33 -13.37 5.37 35.40
CA TYR A 33 -14.65 4.68 35.49
C TYR A 33 -15.59 5.30 34.51
N PRO A 34 -16.10 4.53 33.53
CA PRO A 34 -16.85 5.10 32.45
C PRO A 34 -18.19 5.60 32.98
N GLU A 35 -18.34 6.88 33.11
CA GLU A 35 -19.61 7.39 32.71
C GLU A 35 -19.67 7.18 31.19
N LEU A 36 -19.83 5.89 30.78
CA LEU A 36 -20.58 5.50 29.60
C LEU A 36 -20.03 5.68 28.18
N ALA A 37 -18.77 5.82 27.88
CA ALA A 37 -18.42 6.03 26.46
C ALA A 37 -18.44 4.74 25.61
N SER A 38 -17.84 3.65 26.01
CA SER A 38 -17.83 2.41 25.19
C SER A 38 -19.07 1.52 25.38
N HIS A 39 -19.73 1.61 26.52
CA HIS A 39 -21.03 1.03 26.75
C HIS A 39 -22.16 1.90 26.18
N THR A 40 -21.89 3.14 25.79
CA THR A 40 -22.94 4.07 25.32
C THR A 40 -23.50 3.63 23.98
N PHE A 41 -22.68 3.16 23.06
CA PHE A 41 -23.17 2.60 21.82
C PHE A 41 -24.05 1.37 22.11
N ARG A 42 -23.54 0.39 22.84
CA ARG A 42 -24.29 -0.81 23.26
C ARG A 42 -25.53 -0.47 24.10
N SER A 43 -25.42 0.49 25.02
CA SER A 43 -26.54 0.91 25.86
C SER A 43 -27.58 1.73 25.10
N ASN A 44 -27.16 2.63 24.21
CA ASN A 44 -28.06 3.35 23.31
C ASN A 44 -28.75 2.41 22.33
N LEU A 45 -28.06 1.36 21.94
CA LEU A 45 -28.61 0.30 21.09
C LEU A 45 -29.66 -0.55 21.81
N LEU A 46 -29.38 -1.00 23.02
CA LEU A 46 -30.31 -1.78 23.85
C LEU A 46 -31.53 -0.93 24.31
N SER A 47 -31.38 0.39 24.36
CA SER A 47 -32.47 1.32 24.67
C SER A 47 -33.21 1.86 23.44
N SER A 48 -32.75 1.57 22.25
CA SER A 48 -33.39 1.97 20.99
C SER A 48 -34.72 1.25 20.78
N LYS A 49 -35.73 1.98 20.36
CA LYS A 49 -37.02 1.41 19.92
C LYS A 49 -37.07 1.09 18.42
N ASN A 50 -35.98 1.30 17.72
CA ASN A 50 -35.86 1.02 16.29
C ASN A 50 -35.48 -0.46 16.06
N GLU A 51 -36.45 -1.30 15.68
CA GLU A 51 -36.28 -2.74 15.47
C GLU A 51 -35.22 -3.06 14.40
N SER A 52 -35.12 -2.26 13.33
CA SER A 52 -34.09 -2.43 12.29
C SER A 52 -32.69 -2.19 12.84
N TYR A 53 -32.54 -1.16 13.68
CA TYR A 53 -31.29 -0.83 14.34
C TYR A 53 -30.91 -1.92 15.38
N ILE A 54 -31.85 -2.40 16.18
CA ILE A 54 -31.65 -3.50 17.13
C ILE A 54 -31.24 -4.79 16.39
N LYS A 55 -31.88 -5.10 15.26
CA LYS A 55 -31.53 -6.27 14.44
C LYS A 55 -30.13 -6.16 13.83
N GLN A 56 -29.74 -4.99 13.38
CA GLN A 56 -28.40 -4.69 12.89
C GLN A 56 -27.35 -4.93 13.98
N ILE A 57 -27.66 -4.61 15.24
CA ILE A 57 -26.76 -4.79 16.38
C ILE A 57 -26.66 -6.25 16.81
N HIS A 58 -27.76 -6.98 16.80
CA HIS A 58 -27.71 -8.41 17.08
C HIS A 58 -26.84 -9.13 16.05
N SER A 59 -26.90 -8.72 14.78
CA SER A 59 -25.97 -9.24 13.77
C SER A 59 -24.51 -8.88 14.05
N HIS A 60 -24.24 -7.70 14.65
CA HIS A 60 -22.90 -7.33 15.08
C HIS A 60 -22.41 -8.13 16.31
N ASN A 61 -23.29 -8.46 17.25
CA ASN A 61 -22.90 -9.24 18.42
C ASN A 61 -22.36 -10.63 18.05
N ASP A 62 -22.89 -11.23 16.99
CA ASP A 62 -22.43 -12.53 16.50
C ASP A 62 -21.01 -12.48 15.93
N HIS A 63 -20.56 -11.28 15.49
CA HIS A 63 -19.21 -11.05 15.01
C HIS A 63 -18.24 -10.54 16.10
N LEU A 64 -18.76 -9.86 17.12
CA LEU A 64 -17.96 -9.24 18.17
C LEU A 64 -17.40 -10.25 19.18
N THR A 65 -18.04 -11.37 19.33
CA THR A 65 -17.66 -12.46 20.24
C THR A 65 -18.01 -13.79 19.61
N PRO A 66 -17.14 -14.36 18.77
CA PRO A 66 -17.37 -15.72 18.29
C PRO A 66 -17.60 -16.66 19.47
N SER A 67 -18.79 -17.25 19.54
CA SER A 67 -19.21 -18.07 20.69
C SER A 67 -18.87 -19.54 20.53
N ASP A 68 -18.36 -19.94 19.37
CA ASP A 68 -17.98 -21.30 19.07
C ASP A 68 -16.68 -21.42 18.30
N ASP A 69 -16.12 -22.60 18.31
CA ASP A 69 -14.86 -22.94 17.67
C ASP A 69 -14.90 -22.81 16.14
N SER A 70 -16.08 -22.98 15.51
CA SER A 70 -16.22 -22.89 14.06
C SER A 70 -16.08 -21.45 13.57
N ALA A 71 -16.59 -20.49 14.33
CA ALA A 71 -16.42 -19.07 14.05
C ALA A 71 -14.95 -18.64 14.12
N TRP A 72 -14.20 -19.14 15.11
CA TRP A 72 -12.74 -18.88 15.21
C TRP A 72 -11.96 -19.49 14.04
N LEU A 73 -12.31 -20.70 13.60
CA LEU A 73 -11.64 -21.36 12.48
C LEU A 73 -11.89 -20.65 11.15
N SER A 74 -13.03 -19.95 11.01
CA SER A 74 -13.34 -19.17 9.81
C SER A 74 -12.58 -17.85 9.70
N LEU A 75 -12.06 -17.31 10.81
CA LEU A 75 -11.34 -16.05 10.83
C LEU A 75 -9.97 -16.15 10.19
N MET A 76 -9.22 -17.22 10.51
CA MET A 76 -7.95 -17.55 9.85
C MET A 76 -7.67 -19.06 9.95
N PRO A 77 -7.12 -19.70 8.92
CA PRO A 77 -6.70 -21.10 8.98
C PRO A 77 -5.45 -21.26 9.88
N ARG A 78 -5.63 -21.19 11.18
CA ARG A 78 -4.54 -21.35 12.14
C ARG A 78 -4.56 -22.72 12.80
N LYS A 79 -3.39 -23.32 12.91
CA LYS A 79 -3.20 -24.62 13.57
C LYS A 79 -3.13 -24.55 15.10
N ILE A 80 -3.08 -23.38 15.73
CA ILE A 80 -2.47 -23.21 17.07
C ILE A 80 -3.41 -22.61 18.13
N LEU A 81 -4.65 -22.25 17.86
CA LEU A 81 -5.47 -21.54 18.86
C LEU A 81 -5.96 -22.40 20.05
N ARG A 82 -5.67 -23.71 20.09
CA ARG A 82 -6.32 -24.61 21.04
C ARG A 82 -5.46 -25.31 22.07
N GLU A 83 -4.13 -25.21 22.04
CA GLU A 83 -3.29 -26.03 22.91
C GLU A 83 -2.67 -25.30 24.10
N GLU A 84 -2.92 -24.03 24.31
CA GLU A 84 -2.37 -23.32 25.46
C GLU A 84 -3.44 -23.00 26.51
N GLU A 85 -3.23 -23.59 27.63
CA GLU A 85 -3.93 -23.59 28.90
C GLU A 85 -4.70 -22.32 29.25
N GLN A 86 -5.96 -22.49 29.63
CA GLN A 86 -6.85 -21.49 30.25
C GLN A 86 -6.36 -21.11 31.67
N ASP A 87 -5.10 -20.85 31.88
CA ASP A 87 -4.62 -20.48 33.19
C ASP A 87 -4.29 -18.99 33.29
N GLU A 88 -5.05 -18.38 34.16
CA GLU A 88 -5.01 -17.06 34.75
C GLU A 88 -5.86 -15.99 34.05
N LEU A 89 -7.03 -15.78 34.62
CA LEU A 89 -7.80 -14.55 34.48
C LEU A 89 -6.89 -13.33 34.64
N PHE A 90 -6.69 -12.62 33.55
CA PHE A 90 -5.84 -11.45 33.54
C PHE A 90 -6.43 -10.35 34.43
N SER A 91 -5.67 -9.95 35.43
CA SER A 91 -6.00 -8.86 36.32
C SER A 91 -5.08 -7.66 36.05
N TRP A 92 -5.64 -6.52 35.65
CA TRP A 92 -4.91 -5.26 35.56
C TRP A 92 -4.17 -4.90 36.88
N ALA A 93 -4.72 -5.31 38.03
CA ALA A 93 -4.06 -5.16 39.32
C ALA A 93 -2.78 -5.98 39.44
N MET A 94 -2.72 -7.16 38.81
CA MET A 94 -1.50 -7.99 38.73
C MET A 94 -0.45 -7.33 37.85
N LEU A 95 -0.85 -6.77 36.69
CA LEU A 95 0.04 -6.00 35.83
C LEU A 95 0.66 -4.83 36.63
N TYR A 96 -0.14 -4.06 37.34
CA TYR A 96 0.32 -2.95 38.15
C TYR A 96 1.31 -3.40 39.25
N ARG A 97 1.07 -4.53 39.93
CA ARG A 97 1.98 -5.09 40.92
C ARG A 97 3.30 -5.50 40.29
N LYS A 98 3.29 -6.10 39.11
CA LYS A 98 4.49 -6.47 38.34
C LYS A 98 5.30 -5.23 37.95
N ILE A 99 4.63 -4.16 37.46
CA ILE A 99 5.28 -2.87 37.14
C ILE A 99 5.93 -2.25 38.38
N LYS A 100 5.31 -2.32 39.55
CA LYS A 100 5.78 -1.69 40.78
C LYS A 100 7.02 -2.35 41.37
N ASN A 101 7.31 -3.62 41.04
CA ASN A 101 8.45 -4.39 41.57
C ASN A 101 9.37 -4.92 40.45
N PRO A 102 10.05 -4.04 39.69
CA PRO A 102 10.82 -4.44 38.49
C PRO A 102 12.05 -5.33 38.82
N GLY A 103 12.53 -5.36 40.08
CA GLY A 103 13.73 -6.14 40.44
C GLY A 103 13.54 -7.67 40.49
N GLN A 104 12.34 -8.17 40.22
CA GLN A 104 12.07 -9.61 40.16
C GLN A 104 11.91 -10.14 38.70
N PHE A 105 12.06 -9.28 37.70
CA PHE A 105 12.01 -9.71 36.29
C PHE A 105 13.33 -10.39 35.91
N LYS A 106 13.35 -11.72 35.88
CA LYS A 106 14.30 -12.45 35.05
C LYS A 106 13.71 -12.49 33.64
N VAL A 107 14.39 -11.86 32.69
CA VAL A 107 14.08 -12.06 31.26
C VAL A 107 14.29 -13.53 30.95
N PRO A 108 13.31 -14.29 30.49
CA PRO A 108 13.51 -15.66 30.07
C PRO A 108 14.54 -15.70 28.94
N GLU A 109 15.57 -16.52 29.04
CA GLU A 109 16.40 -16.82 27.85
C GLU A 109 15.57 -17.67 26.88
N ARG A 110 15.02 -17.02 25.82
CA ARG A 110 14.22 -17.65 24.77
C ARG A 110 15.00 -17.87 23.50
N SER A 111 16.30 -18.17 23.60
CA SER A 111 17.11 -18.53 22.44
C SER A 111 16.49 -19.75 21.73
N GLY A 112 16.17 -19.58 20.44
CA GLY A 112 15.64 -20.65 19.57
C GLY A 112 14.12 -20.77 19.50
N GLU A 113 13.34 -19.98 20.24
CA GLU A 113 11.86 -20.06 20.21
C GLU A 113 11.27 -19.37 18.96
N PHE A 114 11.91 -18.32 18.45
CA PHE A 114 11.45 -17.55 17.28
C PHE A 114 12.41 -17.65 16.10
N LEU A 115 11.86 -17.52 14.89
CA LEU A 115 12.72 -17.30 13.73
C LEU A 115 13.51 -16.00 13.90
N LYS A 116 14.80 -16.06 13.58
CA LYS A 116 15.66 -14.88 13.56
C LYS A 116 15.50 -14.11 12.27
N GLU A 117 15.56 -12.81 12.39
CA GLU A 117 15.60 -11.92 11.24
C GLU A 117 16.98 -11.97 10.59
N VAL A 118 17.00 -12.11 9.27
CA VAL A 118 18.24 -11.94 8.51
C VAL A 118 18.59 -10.46 8.48
N SER A 119 19.84 -10.12 8.69
CA SER A 119 20.31 -8.74 8.65
C SER A 119 20.12 -8.13 7.25
N LEU A 120 19.61 -6.91 7.18
CA LEU A 120 19.55 -6.14 5.91
C LEU A 120 20.93 -5.97 5.26
N HIS A 121 22.01 -5.98 6.07
CA HIS A 121 23.38 -5.95 5.53
C HIS A 121 23.72 -7.15 4.67
N ASP A 122 23.01 -8.24 4.83
CA ASP A 122 23.27 -9.52 4.16
C ASP A 122 22.32 -9.77 2.97
N VAL A 123 21.34 -8.87 2.73
CA VAL A 123 20.37 -8.96 1.63
C VAL A 123 20.58 -7.83 0.63
N ARG A 124 20.58 -8.15 -0.65
CA ARG A 124 20.61 -7.18 -1.76
C ARG A 124 19.51 -7.50 -2.76
N LEU A 125 18.69 -6.53 -3.10
CA LEU A 125 17.66 -6.67 -4.13
C LEU A 125 18.28 -6.77 -5.53
N GLY A 126 17.67 -7.57 -6.38
CA GLY A 126 18.05 -7.68 -7.79
C GLY A 126 17.61 -6.46 -8.58
N SER A 127 18.50 -5.92 -9.42
CA SER A 127 18.25 -4.68 -10.20
C SER A 127 17.15 -4.83 -11.26
N ASP A 128 16.73 -6.05 -11.56
CA ASP A 128 15.64 -6.41 -12.46
C ASP A 128 14.25 -6.31 -11.79
N SER A 129 14.19 -6.18 -10.46
CA SER A 129 12.94 -6.17 -9.71
C SER A 129 12.32 -4.76 -9.59
N MET A 130 10.98 -4.71 -9.51
CA MET A 130 10.26 -3.48 -9.18
C MET A 130 10.59 -2.98 -7.76
N HIS A 131 10.87 -3.90 -6.83
CA HIS A 131 11.27 -3.57 -5.47
C HIS A 131 12.60 -2.80 -5.43
N TRP A 132 13.58 -3.22 -6.24
CA TRP A 132 14.84 -2.49 -6.35
C TRP A 132 14.62 -1.07 -6.93
N ARG A 133 13.78 -0.94 -7.97
CA ARG A 133 13.47 0.38 -8.53
C ARG A 133 12.82 1.30 -7.49
N ALA A 134 11.83 0.80 -6.75
CA ALA A 134 11.20 1.56 -5.67
C ALA A 134 12.20 1.96 -4.57
N GLN A 135 13.13 1.06 -4.20
CA GLN A 135 14.20 1.34 -3.25
C GLN A 135 15.16 2.43 -3.77
N GLN A 136 15.56 2.38 -5.05
CA GLN A 136 16.46 3.39 -5.63
C GLN A 136 15.79 4.77 -5.69
N THR A 137 14.52 4.84 -6.10
CA THR A 137 13.73 6.09 -6.08
C THR A 137 13.69 6.70 -4.68
N ASN A 138 13.55 5.88 -3.65
CA ASN A 138 13.58 6.34 -2.27
C ASN A 138 14.98 6.76 -1.80
N LEU A 139 16.03 6.04 -2.22
CA LEU A 139 17.41 6.43 -1.95
C LEU A 139 17.73 7.82 -2.52
N GLU A 140 17.31 8.09 -3.75
CA GLU A 140 17.43 9.41 -4.39
C GLU A 140 16.74 10.48 -3.54
N TYR A 141 15.52 10.21 -3.08
CA TYR A 141 14.78 11.14 -2.21
C TYR A 141 15.52 11.42 -0.90
N LEU A 142 16.00 10.38 -0.20
CA LEU A 142 16.76 10.56 1.05
C LEU A 142 18.06 11.38 0.83
N LEU A 143 18.68 11.21 -0.33
CA LEU A 143 19.87 12.00 -0.72
C LEU A 143 19.54 13.45 -1.13
N MET A 144 18.34 13.74 -1.61
CA MET A 144 17.89 15.10 -1.94
C MET A 144 17.70 15.97 -0.69
N LEU A 145 17.25 15.39 0.42
CA LEU A 145 16.90 16.13 1.63
C LEU A 145 18.12 16.84 2.25
N ASP A 146 17.96 18.11 2.56
CA ASP A 146 19.02 18.96 3.12
C ASP A 146 19.11 18.82 4.65
N VAL A 147 20.33 18.62 5.18
CA VAL A 147 20.57 18.39 6.60
C VAL A 147 20.21 19.61 7.45
N ASP A 148 20.57 20.82 7.01
CA ASP A 148 20.31 22.02 7.80
C ASP A 148 18.83 22.33 7.89
N LYS A 149 18.07 22.09 6.80
CA LYS A 149 16.61 22.21 6.79
C LYS A 149 15.94 21.18 7.71
N LEU A 150 16.39 19.91 7.69
CA LEU A 150 15.85 18.85 8.57
C LEU A 150 16.00 19.21 10.04
N VAL A 151 17.17 19.70 10.45
CA VAL A 151 17.44 19.98 11.87
C VAL A 151 17.13 21.42 12.29
N TRP A 152 16.60 22.24 11.40
CA TRP A 152 16.37 23.67 11.65
C TRP A 152 15.53 23.93 12.91
N ASN A 153 14.38 23.28 13.05
CA ASN A 153 13.48 23.43 14.20
C ASN A 153 14.11 22.92 15.51
N PHE A 154 14.95 21.88 15.46
CA PHE A 154 15.68 21.39 16.64
C PHE A 154 16.72 22.40 17.11
N ARG A 155 17.47 23.02 16.19
CA ARG A 155 18.42 24.10 16.53
C ARG A 155 17.70 25.29 17.16
N LYS A 156 16.53 25.70 16.61
CA LYS A 156 15.75 26.79 17.20
C LYS A 156 15.27 26.47 18.61
N THR A 157 14.80 25.26 18.85
CA THR A 157 14.39 24.79 20.18
C THR A 157 15.58 24.77 21.15
N ALA A 158 16.76 24.37 20.69
CA ALA A 158 17.99 24.38 21.46
C ALA A 158 18.67 25.77 21.55
N ARG A 159 18.09 26.81 20.93
CA ARG A 159 18.66 28.16 20.85
C ARG A 159 20.03 28.25 20.17
N LEU A 160 20.31 27.29 19.29
CA LEU A 160 21.51 27.28 18.45
C LEU A 160 21.26 28.05 17.13
N PRO A 161 22.35 28.50 16.45
CA PRO A 161 22.20 29.04 15.11
C PRO A 161 21.58 28.04 14.16
N ALA A 162 20.52 28.44 13.46
CA ALA A 162 19.83 27.64 12.47
C ALA A 162 19.95 28.28 11.10
N PRO A 163 20.97 27.92 10.29
CA PRO A 163 21.15 28.47 8.96
C PRO A 163 20.06 28.03 8.00
N GLY A 164 19.80 28.84 6.98
CA GLY A 164 18.78 28.59 5.98
C GLY A 164 17.37 28.72 6.51
N GLU A 165 16.45 27.98 5.91
CA GLU A 165 15.02 27.95 6.22
C GLU A 165 14.57 26.53 6.54
N PRO A 166 13.51 26.32 7.32
CA PRO A 166 12.96 24.99 7.60
C PRO A 166 12.30 24.42 6.35
N TYR A 167 11.97 23.13 6.40
CA TYR A 167 11.00 22.53 5.49
C TYR A 167 9.57 23.02 5.80
N GLY A 168 8.69 22.92 4.80
CA GLY A 168 7.27 23.23 4.91
C GLY A 168 6.41 22.06 5.41
N GLY A 169 5.12 22.14 5.15
CA GLY A 169 4.16 21.09 5.51
C GLY A 169 4.13 20.79 7.02
N TRP A 170 4.14 19.52 7.39
CA TRP A 170 4.12 19.15 8.81
C TRP A 170 5.45 19.37 9.55
N GLU A 171 6.50 19.78 8.86
CA GLU A 171 7.77 20.18 9.46
C GLU A 171 7.90 21.71 9.60
N GLU A 172 6.89 22.49 9.19
CA GLU A 172 6.93 23.94 9.37
C GLU A 172 6.95 24.35 10.86
N PRO A 173 7.53 25.50 11.23
CA PRO A 173 7.67 25.92 12.64
C PRO A 173 6.36 26.07 13.43
N SER A 174 5.24 26.25 12.78
CA SER A 174 3.91 26.38 13.40
C SER A 174 3.24 25.02 13.66
N CYS A 175 3.65 23.95 12.99
CA CYS A 175 3.07 22.62 13.17
C CYS A 175 3.49 22.00 14.51
N GLU A 176 2.53 21.49 15.26
CA GLU A 176 2.79 20.86 16.58
C GLU A 176 3.50 19.52 16.45
N LEU A 177 3.39 18.82 15.29
CA LEU A 177 4.09 17.55 15.02
C LEU A 177 5.49 17.70 14.42
N ARG A 178 5.98 18.93 14.20
CA ARG A 178 7.31 19.14 13.62
C ARG A 178 8.40 18.34 14.33
N GLY A 179 9.32 17.79 13.54
CA GLY A 179 10.40 16.93 14.04
C GLY A 179 10.11 15.43 13.95
N HIS A 180 8.84 15.01 13.70
CA HIS A 180 8.53 13.59 13.53
C HIS A 180 9.18 13.03 12.27
N PHE A 181 9.20 13.79 11.17
CA PHE A 181 9.80 13.34 9.92
C PHE A 181 11.31 13.15 10.05
N VAL A 182 11.99 13.93 10.88
CA VAL A 182 13.42 13.72 11.18
C VAL A 182 13.65 12.36 11.85
N GLY A 183 12.76 11.94 12.75
CA GLY A 183 12.80 10.59 13.32
C GLY A 183 12.65 9.50 12.25
N HIS A 184 11.67 9.63 11.38
CA HIS A 184 11.50 8.74 10.22
C HIS A 184 12.71 8.75 9.28
N TYR A 185 13.28 9.92 9.00
CA TYR A 185 14.49 10.04 8.18
C TYR A 185 15.66 9.26 8.79
N LEU A 186 15.86 9.34 10.10
CA LEU A 186 16.90 8.58 10.80
C LEU A 186 16.69 7.07 10.67
N SER A 187 15.47 6.58 10.89
CA SER A 187 15.12 5.17 10.65
C SER A 187 15.34 4.76 9.20
N ALA A 188 14.73 5.50 8.26
CA ALA A 188 14.79 5.19 6.84
C ALA A 188 16.23 5.21 6.30
N SER A 189 17.03 6.18 6.70
CA SER A 189 18.43 6.28 6.24
C SER A 189 19.31 5.16 6.80
N ALA A 190 19.12 4.74 8.05
CA ALA A 190 19.83 3.62 8.64
C ALA A 190 19.48 2.29 7.93
N LEU A 191 18.18 2.05 7.72
CA LEU A 191 17.68 0.88 6.99
C LEU A 191 18.13 0.87 5.52
N MET A 192 18.11 2.03 4.85
CA MET A 192 18.54 2.15 3.46
C MET A 192 20.06 1.95 3.33
N TRP A 193 20.84 2.48 4.27
CA TRP A 193 22.27 2.21 4.29
C TRP A 193 22.57 0.73 4.50
N ALA A 194 21.91 0.07 5.44
CA ALA A 194 22.04 -1.37 5.65
C ALA A 194 21.67 -2.17 4.39
N SER A 195 20.64 -1.74 3.67
CA SER A 195 20.15 -2.39 2.45
C SER A 195 21.05 -2.15 1.21
N THR A 196 21.80 -1.03 1.15
CA THR A 196 22.51 -0.60 -0.06
C THR A 196 24.01 -0.39 0.12
N HIS A 197 24.46 -0.11 1.34
CA HIS A 197 25.82 0.37 1.67
C HIS A 197 26.21 1.64 0.90
N ASN A 198 25.26 2.58 0.74
CA ASN A 198 25.53 3.87 0.10
C ASN A 198 26.26 4.80 1.07
N GLU A 199 27.56 5.06 0.85
CA GLU A 199 28.40 5.83 1.74
C GLU A 199 27.99 7.32 1.82
N SER A 200 27.51 7.91 0.74
CA SER A 200 27.00 9.30 0.77
C SER A 200 25.80 9.45 1.69
N LEU A 201 24.92 8.43 1.73
CA LEU A 201 23.80 8.41 2.68
C LEU A 201 24.30 8.26 4.12
N LYS A 202 25.30 7.40 4.35
CA LYS A 202 25.93 7.22 5.67
C LYS A 202 26.53 8.50 6.22
N GLU A 203 27.24 9.24 5.39
CA GLU A 203 27.78 10.55 5.75
C GLU A 203 26.67 11.53 6.13
N LYS A 204 25.62 11.61 5.30
CA LYS A 204 24.50 12.51 5.51
C LYS A 204 23.71 12.19 6.80
N MET A 205 23.34 10.92 7.04
CA MET A 205 22.64 10.54 8.27
C MET A 205 23.49 10.76 9.52
N SER A 206 24.81 10.55 9.44
CA SER A 206 25.75 10.84 10.53
C SER A 206 25.82 12.33 10.85
N ALA A 207 25.73 13.19 9.83
CA ALA A 207 25.66 14.64 10.01
C ALA A 207 24.37 15.06 10.73
N VAL A 208 23.23 14.45 10.41
CA VAL A 208 21.96 14.69 11.12
C VAL A 208 22.09 14.29 12.59
N VAL A 209 22.60 13.09 12.90
CA VAL A 209 22.83 12.65 14.30
C VAL A 209 23.73 13.62 15.04
N SER A 210 24.82 14.06 14.41
CA SER A 210 25.77 15.01 15.01
C SER A 210 25.11 16.35 15.35
N ALA A 211 24.29 16.89 14.44
CA ALA A 211 23.56 18.13 14.66
C ALA A 211 22.52 18.00 15.78
N LEU A 212 21.77 16.89 15.82
CA LEU A 212 20.83 16.62 16.91
C LEU A 212 21.53 16.42 18.25
N SER A 213 22.70 15.77 18.27
CA SER A 213 23.52 15.63 19.49
C SER A 213 23.95 16.98 20.03
N ALA A 214 24.34 17.92 19.16
CA ALA A 214 24.68 19.28 19.58
C ALA A 214 23.46 19.98 20.22
N CYS A 215 22.25 19.82 19.64
CA CYS A 215 21.01 20.36 20.21
C CYS A 215 20.70 19.76 21.57
N GLN A 216 20.79 18.45 21.75
CA GLN A 216 20.52 17.78 23.02
C GLN A 216 21.52 18.21 24.13
N LYS A 217 22.80 18.34 23.78
CA LYS A 217 23.85 18.81 24.68
C LYS A 217 23.61 20.26 25.13
N GLU A 218 23.21 21.15 24.24
CA GLU A 218 22.90 22.53 24.57
C GLU A 218 21.70 22.66 25.50
N ILE A 219 20.64 21.88 25.26
CA ILE A 219 19.46 21.80 26.15
C ILE A 219 19.87 21.27 27.54
N GLY A 220 20.77 20.30 27.62
CA GLY A 220 21.43 19.84 28.85
C GLY A 220 20.58 18.97 29.77
N SER A 221 19.31 18.76 29.49
CA SER A 221 18.40 17.98 30.34
C SER A 221 18.16 16.54 29.88
N GLY A 222 18.66 16.18 28.69
CA GLY A 222 18.34 14.94 27.99
C GLY A 222 17.18 15.09 26.99
N TYR A 223 16.35 16.12 27.13
CA TYR A 223 15.29 16.41 26.19
C TYR A 223 15.84 16.69 24.78
N LEU A 224 15.12 16.18 23.77
CA LEU A 224 15.40 16.43 22.36
C LEU A 224 14.11 16.41 21.57
N SER A 225 13.72 17.54 20.99
CA SER A 225 12.61 17.65 20.04
C SER A 225 12.74 18.93 19.21
N ALA A 226 11.93 19.03 18.17
CA ALA A 226 11.79 20.24 17.36
C ALA A 226 10.84 21.28 17.96
N PHE A 227 10.25 21.00 19.12
CA PHE A 227 9.32 21.88 19.84
C PHE A 227 9.68 21.93 21.34
N PRO A 228 9.24 22.99 22.06
CA PRO A 228 9.58 23.17 23.46
C PRO A 228 8.77 22.24 24.38
N THR A 229 9.23 22.11 25.64
CA THR A 229 8.63 21.22 26.65
C THR A 229 7.20 21.59 27.06
N GLU A 230 6.76 22.80 26.75
CA GLU A 230 5.41 23.31 27.03
C GLU A 230 4.30 22.50 26.35
N GLN A 231 4.60 21.81 25.25
CA GLN A 231 3.63 20.89 24.65
C GLN A 231 3.34 19.71 25.60
N PHE A 232 4.35 19.20 26.30
CA PHE A 232 4.15 18.16 27.33
C PHE A 232 3.44 18.70 28.57
N ASP A 233 3.68 19.97 28.96
CA ASP A 233 2.94 20.60 30.08
C ASP A 233 1.44 20.69 29.76
N ARG A 234 1.10 21.01 28.50
CA ARG A 234 -0.29 21.01 28.02
C ARG A 234 -0.88 19.60 28.02
N LEU A 235 -0.16 18.61 27.47
CA LEU A 235 -0.59 17.22 27.42
C LEU A 235 -0.89 16.67 28.82
N GLU A 236 0.01 16.87 29.77
CA GLU A 236 -0.12 16.42 31.15
C GLU A 236 -1.28 17.12 31.91
N ALA A 237 -1.59 18.35 31.52
CA ALA A 237 -2.74 19.10 32.01
C ALA A 237 -4.06 18.73 31.30
N LEU A 238 -4.02 17.82 30.29
CA LEU A 238 -5.14 17.49 29.40
C LEU A 238 -5.67 18.70 28.61
N ILE A 239 -4.77 19.63 28.26
CA ILE A 239 -5.06 20.76 27.37
C ILE A 239 -4.72 20.28 25.94
N PRO A 240 -5.60 20.51 24.94
CA PRO A 240 -5.39 20.05 23.59
C PRO A 240 -4.02 20.42 23.02
N VAL A 241 -3.31 19.42 22.53
CA VAL A 241 -2.02 19.51 21.85
C VAL A 241 -1.88 18.32 20.91
N TRP A 242 -1.34 18.52 19.74
CA TRP A 242 -1.27 17.43 18.77
C TRP A 242 -0.08 16.50 19.04
N ALA A 243 -0.35 15.34 19.61
CA ALA A 243 0.45 14.11 19.72
C ALA A 243 1.98 14.27 19.97
N PRO A 244 2.42 14.97 21.05
CA PRO A 244 3.86 15.18 21.26
C PRO A 244 4.63 13.88 21.49
N TYR A 245 4.06 12.84 22.13
CA TYR A 245 4.72 11.54 22.29
C TYR A 245 4.91 10.79 20.96
N TYR A 246 4.05 11.01 19.98
CA TYR A 246 4.25 10.49 18.62
C TYR A 246 5.58 10.98 18.02
N THR A 247 5.83 12.28 18.07
CA THR A 247 7.11 12.85 17.59
C THR A 247 8.31 12.29 18.37
N ILE A 248 8.21 12.19 19.71
CA ILE A 248 9.27 11.60 20.52
C ILE A 248 9.54 10.15 20.16
N HIS A 249 8.48 9.36 19.94
CA HIS A 249 8.63 7.98 19.48
C HIS A 249 9.45 7.91 18.18
N LYS A 250 9.14 8.76 17.19
CA LYS A 250 9.86 8.74 15.91
C LYS A 250 11.34 9.09 16.07
N ILE A 251 11.64 10.09 16.89
CA ILE A 251 13.04 10.47 17.18
C ILE A 251 13.78 9.33 17.89
N LEU A 252 13.16 8.72 18.92
CA LEU A 252 13.76 7.60 19.65
C LEU A 252 13.99 6.39 18.75
N ALA A 253 13.00 6.02 17.94
CA ALA A 253 13.10 4.92 16.99
C ALA A 253 14.21 5.18 15.97
N GLY A 254 14.26 6.37 15.39
CA GLY A 254 15.29 6.74 14.44
C GLY A 254 16.71 6.71 15.01
N LEU A 255 16.89 7.22 16.21
CA LEU A 255 18.19 7.16 16.91
C LEU A 255 18.58 5.71 17.25
N LEU A 256 17.63 4.89 17.69
CA LEU A 256 17.88 3.48 17.99
C LEU A 256 18.26 2.70 16.72
N ASP A 257 17.60 2.96 15.59
CA ASP A 257 17.92 2.37 14.29
C ASP A 257 19.30 2.81 13.79
N GLN A 258 19.70 4.06 14.01
CA GLN A 258 21.06 4.53 13.72
C GLN A 258 22.13 3.76 14.50
N TYR A 259 21.85 3.36 15.74
CA TYR A 259 22.72 2.45 16.49
C TYR A 259 22.67 1.04 15.94
N THR A 260 21.48 0.49 15.76
CA THR A 260 21.27 -0.93 15.42
C THR A 260 21.80 -1.29 14.03
N TYR A 261 21.59 -0.41 13.05
CA TYR A 261 21.93 -0.68 11.64
C TYR A 261 23.18 0.04 11.15
N ALA A 262 23.66 1.06 11.87
CA ALA A 262 24.82 1.83 11.44
C ALA A 262 25.92 1.95 12.49
N ASP A 263 25.81 1.22 13.62
CA ASP A 263 26.74 1.19 14.73
C ASP A 263 27.07 2.58 15.32
N ASN A 264 26.10 3.51 15.27
CA ASN A 264 26.28 4.87 15.75
C ASN A 264 26.12 4.94 17.27
N ALA A 265 27.23 4.80 18.01
CA ALA A 265 27.24 4.82 19.46
C ALA A 265 26.72 6.14 20.07
N GLU A 266 26.89 7.28 19.37
CA GLU A 266 26.37 8.56 19.84
C GLU A 266 24.85 8.57 19.83
N ALA A 267 24.20 7.92 18.85
CA ALA A 267 22.75 7.79 18.76
C ALA A 267 22.20 7.00 19.96
N LEU A 268 22.85 5.89 20.38
CA LEU A 268 22.46 5.14 21.56
C LEU A 268 22.58 5.98 22.84
N ARG A 269 23.68 6.74 22.97
CA ARG A 269 23.88 7.66 24.11
C ARG A 269 22.75 8.70 24.16
N MET A 270 22.39 9.27 23.02
CA MET A 270 21.30 10.25 22.92
C MET A 270 19.97 9.63 23.30
N THR A 271 19.67 8.44 22.79
CA THR A 271 18.45 7.68 23.10
C THR A 271 18.32 7.41 24.61
N THR A 272 19.36 6.87 25.25
CA THR A 272 19.33 6.56 26.68
C THR A 272 19.14 7.81 27.54
N TRP A 273 19.79 8.92 27.20
CA TRP A 273 19.63 10.19 27.91
C TRP A 273 18.23 10.79 27.71
N MET A 274 17.68 10.68 26.52
CA MET A 274 16.32 11.10 26.22
C MET A 274 15.29 10.26 26.98
N VAL A 275 15.47 8.95 27.06
CA VAL A 275 14.58 8.05 27.79
C VAL A 275 14.64 8.30 29.30
N GLU A 276 15.82 8.62 29.86
CA GLU A 276 15.94 9.03 31.26
C GLU A 276 15.13 10.29 31.55
N TYR A 277 15.16 11.29 30.66
CA TYR A 277 14.34 12.49 30.79
C TYR A 277 12.85 12.15 30.85
N PHE A 278 12.34 11.35 29.91
CA PHE A 278 10.93 10.99 29.87
C PHE A 278 10.52 10.03 30.99
N TYR A 279 11.40 9.12 31.42
CA TYR A 279 11.18 8.31 32.60
C TYR A 279 10.88 9.19 33.82
N ASN A 280 11.75 10.14 34.11
CA ASN A 280 11.60 11.05 35.23
C ASN A 280 10.32 11.92 35.08
N ARG A 281 10.03 12.38 33.89
CA ARG A 281 8.84 13.19 33.59
C ARG A 281 7.55 12.39 33.85
N VAL A 282 7.42 11.19 33.33
CA VAL A 282 6.26 10.31 33.55
C VAL A 282 6.12 9.95 35.04
N GLN A 283 7.21 9.65 35.74
CA GLN A 283 7.16 9.42 37.18
C GLN A 283 6.64 10.64 37.92
N ASN A 284 7.01 11.85 37.52
CA ASN A 284 6.51 13.08 38.11
C ASN A 284 5.01 13.28 37.86
N VAL A 285 4.51 12.96 36.67
CA VAL A 285 3.06 12.99 36.36
C VAL A 285 2.30 12.03 37.28
N ILE A 286 2.77 10.78 37.39
CA ILE A 286 2.15 9.76 38.23
C ILE A 286 2.16 10.20 39.70
N LYS A 287 3.25 10.79 40.15
CA LYS A 287 3.41 11.26 41.54
C LYS A 287 2.53 12.49 41.86
N LYS A 288 2.41 13.39 40.91
CA LYS A 288 1.66 14.64 41.06
C LYS A 288 0.14 14.44 40.94
N TYR A 289 -0.26 13.57 40.01
CA TYR A 289 -1.68 13.36 39.71
C TYR A 289 -2.08 11.89 40.00
N SER A 290 -1.78 10.96 39.14
CA SER A 290 -1.96 9.51 39.27
C SER A 290 -1.46 8.78 38.02
N ILE A 291 -1.45 7.45 38.03
CA ILE A 291 -1.17 6.62 36.87
C ILE A 291 -2.28 6.74 35.81
N GLU A 292 -3.52 6.89 36.24
CA GLU A 292 -4.66 7.09 35.34
C GLU A 292 -4.50 8.38 34.54
N ARG A 293 -3.96 9.46 35.12
CA ARG A 293 -3.68 10.70 34.38
C ARG A 293 -2.65 10.44 33.28
N HIS A 294 -1.60 9.68 33.56
CA HIS A 294 -0.65 9.31 32.52
C HIS A 294 -1.33 8.52 31.39
N TRP A 295 -2.18 7.54 31.70
CA TRP A 295 -2.91 6.79 30.69
C TRP A 295 -3.92 7.64 29.91
N GLN A 296 -4.54 8.66 30.54
CA GLN A 296 -5.39 9.64 29.83
C GLN A 296 -4.59 10.42 28.77
N THR A 297 -3.32 10.75 29.05
CA THR A 297 -2.49 11.42 28.03
C THR A 297 -2.22 10.55 26.82
N LEU A 298 -2.33 9.23 26.92
CA LEU A 298 -2.19 8.30 25.80
C LEU A 298 -3.42 8.22 24.89
N ASN A 299 -4.49 8.99 25.17
CA ASN A 299 -5.57 9.20 24.20
C ASN A 299 -5.08 10.04 23.01
N GLU A 300 -4.15 10.97 23.27
CA GLU A 300 -3.32 11.49 22.18
C GLU A 300 -2.41 10.37 21.63
N GLU A 301 -2.04 10.47 20.37
CA GLU A 301 -1.22 9.46 19.71
C GLU A 301 0.18 9.40 20.34
N ALA A 302 0.52 8.24 20.88
CA ALA A 302 1.85 7.98 21.42
C ALA A 302 2.74 7.18 20.44
N GLY A 303 2.22 6.79 19.30
CA GLY A 303 2.92 5.93 18.35
C GLY A 303 3.40 4.63 19.00
N GLY A 304 4.55 4.14 18.58
CA GLY A 304 5.21 2.93 19.12
C GLY A 304 6.17 3.22 20.27
N MET A 305 5.81 4.11 21.20
CA MET A 305 6.66 4.37 22.39
C MET A 305 6.98 3.09 23.17
N ASN A 306 6.01 2.20 23.36
CA ASN A 306 6.23 0.91 24.02
C ASN A 306 7.18 0.02 23.19
N ASP A 307 7.03 -0.08 21.87
CA ASP A 307 7.87 -0.86 20.98
C ASP A 307 9.35 -0.45 21.08
N VAL A 308 9.65 0.85 20.91
CA VAL A 308 11.02 1.35 20.95
C VAL A 308 11.66 1.16 22.31
N LEU A 309 10.88 1.30 23.40
CA LEU A 309 11.37 1.12 24.77
C LEU A 309 11.66 -0.34 25.10
N TYR A 310 10.83 -1.29 24.62
CA TYR A 310 11.15 -2.72 24.74
C TYR A 310 12.41 -3.09 23.95
N LYS A 311 12.56 -2.57 22.73
CA LYS A 311 13.78 -2.76 21.91
C LYS A 311 15.01 -2.18 22.60
N LEU A 312 14.90 -0.98 23.17
CA LEU A 312 15.99 -0.38 23.93
C LEU A 312 16.36 -1.22 25.17
N PHE A 313 15.35 -1.77 25.86
CA PHE A 313 15.61 -2.68 26.98
C PHE A 313 16.37 -3.93 26.55
N CYS A 314 16.08 -4.52 25.39
CA CYS A 314 16.85 -5.66 24.86
C CYS A 314 18.34 -5.34 24.71
N ILE A 315 18.68 -4.09 24.39
CA ILE A 315 20.07 -3.65 24.20
C ILE A 315 20.75 -3.32 25.53
N THR A 316 20.06 -2.57 26.39
CA THR A 316 20.65 -1.96 27.58
C THR A 316 20.49 -2.77 28.85
N GLN A 317 19.46 -3.61 28.90
CA GLN A 317 19.03 -4.36 30.10
C GLN A 317 18.72 -3.46 31.32
N ASP A 318 18.49 -2.15 31.11
CA ASP A 318 18.13 -1.22 32.18
C ASP A 318 16.63 -1.38 32.54
N PRO A 319 16.31 -1.77 33.81
CA PRO A 319 14.92 -1.95 34.23
C PRO A 319 14.02 -0.70 34.07
N LYS A 320 14.60 0.51 34.06
CA LYS A 320 13.83 1.74 33.81
C LYS A 320 13.21 1.75 32.42
N HIS A 321 13.91 1.21 31.41
CA HIS A 321 13.41 1.15 30.04
C HIS A 321 12.23 0.19 29.96
N LEU A 322 12.31 -0.96 30.61
CA LEU A 322 11.21 -1.92 30.70
C LEU A 322 10.00 -1.33 31.43
N MET A 323 10.24 -0.65 32.58
CA MET A 323 9.16 -0.01 33.32
C MET A 323 8.46 1.07 32.49
N LEU A 324 9.23 1.91 31.83
CA LEU A 324 8.66 2.95 30.99
C LEU A 324 7.88 2.36 29.80
N ALA A 325 8.37 1.30 29.18
CA ALA A 325 7.66 0.59 28.12
C ALA A 325 6.26 0.12 28.59
N HIS A 326 6.18 -0.50 29.77
CA HIS A 326 4.90 -0.92 30.34
C HIS A 326 3.93 0.24 30.59
N LEU A 327 4.43 1.43 30.91
CA LEU A 327 3.59 2.61 31.13
C LEU A 327 2.99 3.15 29.81
N PHE A 328 3.57 2.80 28.66
CA PHE A 328 3.05 3.13 27.33
C PHE A 328 2.20 2.02 26.69
N ASP A 329 1.93 0.93 27.37
CA ASP A 329 1.06 -0.16 26.90
C ASP A 329 -0.44 0.18 26.96
N LYS A 330 -0.92 1.30 26.73
CA LYS A 330 -2.32 1.75 26.64
C LYS A 330 -3.36 0.68 27.10
N PRO A 331 -3.58 0.50 28.42
CA PRO A 331 -4.30 -0.66 28.96
C PRO A 331 -5.74 -0.78 28.48
N CYS A 332 -6.42 0.34 28.25
CA CYS A 332 -7.81 0.33 27.80
C CYS A 332 -7.99 -0.30 26.42
N PHE A 333 -7.11 -0.03 25.46
CA PHE A 333 -7.18 -0.64 24.15
C PHE A 333 -6.76 -2.11 24.18
N LEU A 334 -5.64 -2.42 24.81
CA LEU A 334 -5.19 -3.81 24.94
C LEU A 334 -6.17 -4.64 25.77
N GLY A 335 -6.90 -4.02 26.70
CA GLY A 335 -7.94 -4.69 27.49
C GLY A 335 -9.13 -5.15 26.67
N LEU A 336 -9.56 -4.36 25.67
CA LEU A 336 -10.59 -4.79 24.70
C LEU A 336 -10.14 -6.03 23.93
N LEU A 337 -8.91 -6.04 23.45
CA LEU A 337 -8.34 -7.18 22.73
C LEU A 337 -8.14 -8.39 23.62
N ALA A 338 -7.80 -8.19 24.90
CA ALA A 338 -7.68 -9.26 25.90
C ALA A 338 -9.02 -9.94 26.19
N LEU A 339 -10.14 -9.22 26.05
CA LEU A 339 -11.48 -9.79 26.17
C LEU A 339 -11.92 -10.52 24.88
N GLN A 340 -11.08 -10.52 23.87
CA GLN A 340 -11.33 -11.15 22.57
C GLN A 340 -12.64 -10.65 21.92
N ALA A 341 -12.88 -9.32 22.02
CA ALA A 341 -14.02 -8.66 21.39
C ALA A 341 -13.55 -7.80 20.23
N ASP A 342 -14.19 -7.94 19.06
CA ASP A 342 -13.98 -7.02 17.93
C ASP A 342 -14.79 -5.74 18.18
N ASP A 343 -14.24 -4.85 19.02
CA ASP A 343 -14.81 -3.54 19.38
C ASP A 343 -13.83 -2.40 19.07
N ILE A 344 -13.13 -2.54 17.93
CA ILE A 344 -12.16 -1.52 17.47
C ILE A 344 -12.79 -0.42 16.62
N SER A 345 -14.04 -0.57 16.22
CA SER A 345 -14.79 0.44 15.47
C SER A 345 -14.71 1.83 16.13
N GLY A 346 -14.43 2.84 15.29
CA GLY A 346 -14.29 4.24 15.72
C GLY A 346 -12.97 4.60 16.38
N PHE A 347 -12.03 3.66 16.57
CA PHE A 347 -10.66 4.02 16.93
C PHE A 347 -9.87 4.43 15.69
N HIS A 348 -9.01 5.44 15.89
CA HIS A 348 -8.02 5.83 14.88
C HIS A 348 -7.01 4.72 14.69
N SER A 349 -6.93 4.15 13.49
CA SER A 349 -6.20 2.90 13.22
C SER A 349 -4.71 3.03 13.49
N ASN A 350 -4.09 4.06 12.91
CA ASN A 350 -2.65 4.27 13.04
C ASN A 350 -2.20 4.61 14.48
N THR A 351 -3.07 5.21 15.28
CA THR A 351 -2.79 5.46 16.70
C THR A 351 -2.68 4.16 17.51
N HIS A 352 -3.36 3.09 17.10
CA HIS A 352 -3.53 1.88 17.91
C HIS A 352 -2.73 0.68 17.41
N ILE A 353 -2.47 0.54 16.10
CA ILE A 353 -1.64 -0.56 15.58
C ILE A 353 -0.24 -0.57 16.21
N PRO A 354 0.48 0.57 16.36
CA PRO A 354 1.79 0.59 17.01
C PRO A 354 1.77 0.10 18.47
N ILE A 355 0.67 0.30 19.20
CA ILE A 355 0.51 -0.22 20.57
C ILE A 355 0.50 -1.75 20.56
N VAL A 356 -0.10 -2.38 19.54
CA VAL A 356 -0.08 -3.84 19.38
C VAL A 356 1.32 -4.33 19.03
N ILE A 357 2.07 -3.60 18.19
CA ILE A 357 3.47 -3.93 17.88
C ILE A 357 4.30 -3.92 19.18
N GLY A 358 4.11 -2.92 20.03
CA GLY A 358 4.73 -2.90 21.35
C GLY A 358 4.26 -4.05 22.25
N SER A 359 2.99 -4.46 22.18
CA SER A 359 2.48 -5.67 22.84
C SER A 359 3.20 -6.94 22.35
N GLN A 360 3.49 -7.05 21.07
CA GLN A 360 4.28 -8.12 20.49
C GLN A 360 5.71 -8.13 21.06
N MET A 361 6.36 -6.99 21.10
CA MET A 361 7.68 -6.86 21.72
C MET A 361 7.65 -7.19 23.21
N ARG A 362 6.59 -6.83 23.92
CA ARG A 362 6.41 -7.23 25.32
C ARG A 362 6.38 -8.75 25.46
N TYR A 363 5.65 -9.47 24.61
CA TYR A 363 5.67 -10.93 24.61
C TYR A 363 7.08 -11.48 24.34
N GLU A 364 7.79 -10.94 23.33
CA GLU A 364 9.16 -11.37 23.01
C GLU A 364 10.13 -11.16 24.16
N VAL A 365 10.00 -10.05 24.88
CA VAL A 365 10.90 -9.68 25.99
C VAL A 365 10.56 -10.40 27.29
N THR A 366 9.27 -10.46 27.64
CA THR A 366 8.85 -10.92 28.98
C THR A 366 8.31 -12.34 29.02
N GLY A 367 7.89 -12.88 27.87
CA GLY A 367 7.20 -14.17 27.79
C GLY A 367 5.74 -14.13 28.22
N ASP A 368 5.15 -12.94 28.33
CA ASP A 368 3.76 -12.79 28.78
C ASP A 368 2.77 -13.27 27.71
N GLN A 369 2.20 -14.47 27.92
CA GLN A 369 1.32 -15.14 26.98
C GLN A 369 0.05 -14.32 26.63
N LEU A 370 -0.42 -13.48 27.54
CA LEU A 370 -1.54 -12.61 27.26
C LEU A 370 -1.25 -11.71 26.05
N HIS A 371 -0.04 -11.15 26.00
CA HIS A 371 0.35 -10.24 24.91
C HIS A 371 0.54 -10.96 23.56
N LYS A 372 0.88 -12.26 23.58
CA LYS A 372 0.79 -13.13 22.39
C LYS A 372 -0.64 -13.25 21.92
N THR A 373 -1.56 -13.61 22.82
CA THR A 373 -2.99 -13.78 22.52
C THR A 373 -3.62 -12.50 21.99
N ILE A 374 -3.37 -11.35 22.65
CA ILE A 374 -3.82 -10.02 22.21
C ILE A 374 -3.39 -9.77 20.76
N SER A 375 -2.12 -10.01 20.45
CA SER A 375 -1.54 -9.72 19.14
C SER A 375 -2.08 -10.63 18.04
N MET A 376 -2.28 -11.90 18.35
CA MET A 376 -2.88 -12.88 17.43
C MET A 376 -4.33 -12.52 17.15
N PHE A 377 -5.11 -12.26 18.20
CA PHE A 377 -6.50 -11.86 18.08
C PHE A 377 -6.66 -10.55 17.27
N PHE A 378 -5.83 -9.56 17.54
CA PHE A 378 -5.85 -8.31 16.80
C PHE A 378 -5.66 -8.52 15.29
N MET A 379 -4.64 -9.30 14.91
CA MET A 379 -4.41 -9.61 13.49
C MET A 379 -5.61 -10.33 12.86
N ASP A 380 -6.25 -11.22 13.61
CA ASP A 380 -7.40 -11.97 13.12
C ASP A 380 -8.58 -11.07 12.81
N ILE A 381 -8.99 -10.23 13.76
CA ILE A 381 -10.14 -9.35 13.56
C ILE A 381 -9.88 -8.32 12.46
N VAL A 382 -8.68 -7.73 12.42
CA VAL A 382 -8.36 -6.76 11.37
C VAL A 382 -8.38 -7.45 10.00
N ASN A 383 -7.72 -8.59 9.85
CA ASN A 383 -7.63 -9.28 8.56
C ASN A 383 -8.98 -9.83 8.08
N SER A 384 -9.85 -10.27 8.99
CA SER A 384 -11.12 -10.92 8.62
C SER A 384 -12.31 -9.98 8.55
N SER A 385 -12.23 -8.79 9.16
CA SER A 385 -13.42 -7.93 9.32
C SER A 385 -13.19 -6.48 8.89
N HIS A 386 -11.92 -6.04 8.75
CA HIS A 386 -11.58 -4.64 8.53
C HIS A 386 -10.56 -4.43 7.39
N THR A 387 -10.21 -5.48 6.62
CA THR A 387 -9.18 -5.41 5.59
C THR A 387 -9.77 -5.50 4.19
N TYR A 388 -9.35 -4.60 3.31
CA TYR A 388 -9.67 -4.62 1.88
C TYR A 388 -8.81 -5.65 1.12
N ALA A 389 -9.19 -5.95 -0.12
CA ALA A 389 -8.48 -6.91 -0.97
C ALA A 389 -6.99 -6.56 -1.19
N THR A 390 -6.61 -5.31 -1.08
CA THR A 390 -5.23 -4.82 -1.11
C THR A 390 -4.39 -5.25 0.10
N GLY A 391 -5.03 -5.62 1.20
CA GLY A 391 -4.41 -5.88 2.50
C GLY A 391 -4.36 -4.68 3.43
N GLY A 392 -4.75 -3.49 2.96
CA GLY A 392 -4.86 -2.30 3.78
C GLY A 392 -6.17 -2.23 4.57
N THR A 393 -6.25 -1.30 5.50
CA THR A 393 -7.38 -1.11 6.40
C THR A 393 -7.64 0.37 6.65
N SER A 394 -8.77 0.71 7.21
CA SER A 394 -9.26 2.05 7.57
C SER A 394 -10.03 2.79 6.49
N VAL A 395 -10.89 3.68 6.92
CA VAL A 395 -11.55 4.71 6.12
C VAL A 395 -11.51 6.02 6.90
N GLY A 396 -11.05 7.11 6.27
CA GLY A 396 -10.84 8.37 6.97
C GLY A 396 -9.96 8.21 8.22
N GLU A 397 -8.96 7.31 8.19
CA GLU A 397 -8.02 6.97 9.27
C GLU A 397 -8.61 6.12 10.42
N PHE A 398 -9.90 5.79 10.40
CA PHE A 398 -10.58 5.05 11.48
C PHE A 398 -11.01 3.66 11.02
N TRP A 399 -11.15 2.72 11.96
CA TRP A 399 -11.86 1.48 11.68
C TRP A 399 -13.36 1.73 11.68
N SER A 400 -14.02 1.22 10.65
CA SER A 400 -15.47 1.10 10.61
C SER A 400 -15.94 -0.11 11.41
N ASP A 401 -17.25 -0.31 11.48
CA ASP A 401 -17.81 -1.53 12.06
C ASP A 401 -17.31 -2.78 11.34
N PRO A 402 -17.16 -3.91 12.06
CA PRO A 402 -16.72 -5.17 11.48
C PRO A 402 -17.61 -5.60 10.30
N LYS A 403 -17.01 -6.04 9.21
CA LYS A 403 -17.71 -6.52 8.02
C LYS A 403 -18.76 -5.53 7.48
N ARG A 404 -18.34 -4.27 7.31
CA ARG A 404 -19.15 -3.16 6.76
C ARG A 404 -18.37 -2.36 5.72
N LEU A 405 -17.45 -3.00 5.00
CA LEU A 405 -16.53 -2.28 4.12
C LEU A 405 -17.16 -1.80 2.82
N ALA A 406 -18.21 -2.46 2.32
CA ALA A 406 -18.83 -2.07 1.05
C ALA A 406 -19.43 -0.66 1.08
N SER A 407 -20.01 -0.25 2.20
CA SER A 407 -20.51 1.11 2.37
C SER A 407 -19.43 2.15 2.64
N ASN A 408 -18.18 1.73 2.76
CA ASN A 408 -17.02 2.55 3.08
C ASN A 408 -16.01 2.62 1.91
N LEU A 409 -16.42 2.21 0.71
CA LEU A 409 -15.62 2.41 -0.49
C LEU A 409 -15.59 3.90 -0.82
N ASP A 410 -14.49 4.55 -0.49
CA ASP A 410 -14.29 6.00 -0.56
C ASP A 410 -12.94 6.33 -1.20
N SER A 411 -12.72 7.62 -1.47
CA SER A 411 -11.41 8.18 -1.81
C SER A 411 -10.45 8.23 -0.61
N ASN A 412 -10.96 8.05 0.61
CA ASN A 412 -10.21 8.16 1.87
C ASN A 412 -9.99 6.80 2.55
N THR A 413 -9.87 5.72 1.80
CA THR A 413 -9.57 4.38 2.30
C THR A 413 -8.07 4.15 2.47
N GLU A 414 -7.71 3.20 3.32
CA GLU A 414 -6.34 2.63 3.45
C GLU A 414 -5.25 3.68 3.66
N GLU A 415 -5.19 4.27 4.84
CA GLU A 415 -4.03 5.06 5.24
C GLU A 415 -2.74 4.22 5.09
N SER A 416 -1.74 4.75 4.39
CA SER A 416 -0.52 3.98 4.11
C SER A 416 0.31 3.66 5.37
N CYS A 417 0.19 4.48 6.42
CA CYS A 417 0.77 4.17 7.72
C CYS A 417 0.17 2.91 8.36
N THR A 418 -1.15 2.69 8.22
CA THR A 418 -1.80 1.50 8.76
C THR A 418 -1.28 0.24 8.08
N THR A 419 -1.16 0.26 6.75
CA THR A 419 -0.58 -0.85 5.99
C THR A 419 0.85 -1.14 6.42
N TYR A 420 1.70 -0.12 6.54
CA TYR A 420 3.08 -0.24 7.04
C TYR A 420 3.15 -0.91 8.42
N ASN A 421 2.30 -0.47 9.35
CA ASN A 421 2.30 -1.02 10.71
C ASN A 421 1.70 -2.44 10.77
N MET A 422 0.67 -2.75 9.97
CA MET A 422 0.13 -4.11 9.86
C MET A 422 1.14 -5.11 9.30
N LEU A 423 2.03 -4.68 8.39
CA LEU A 423 3.15 -5.52 7.96
C LEU A 423 4.08 -5.88 9.11
N LYS A 424 4.35 -4.96 10.04
CA LYS A 424 5.13 -5.28 11.27
C LYS A 424 4.40 -6.29 12.15
N VAL A 425 3.09 -6.13 12.36
CA VAL A 425 2.27 -7.08 13.13
C VAL A 425 2.36 -8.48 12.52
N SER A 426 2.11 -8.60 11.23
CA SER A 426 2.17 -9.87 10.49
C SER A 426 3.55 -10.52 10.56
N ARG A 427 4.62 -9.72 10.44
CA ARG A 427 6.01 -10.18 10.50
C ARG A 427 6.38 -10.82 11.84
N HIS A 428 5.98 -10.21 12.96
CA HIS A 428 6.16 -10.79 14.29
C HIS A 428 5.43 -12.12 14.42
N LEU A 429 4.16 -12.19 13.99
CA LEU A 429 3.36 -13.40 14.06
C LEU A 429 3.95 -14.53 13.22
N PHE A 430 4.45 -14.21 12.02
CA PHE A 430 5.16 -15.19 11.19
C PHE A 430 6.40 -15.74 11.90
N ARG A 431 7.21 -14.88 12.53
CA ARG A 431 8.40 -15.32 13.27
C ARG A 431 8.09 -16.27 14.42
N TRP A 432 6.92 -16.10 15.06
CA TRP A 432 6.51 -16.94 16.19
C TRP A 432 5.92 -18.27 15.77
N THR A 433 5.14 -18.27 14.70
CA THR A 433 4.26 -19.39 14.35
C THR A 433 4.69 -20.14 13.09
N LYS A 434 5.42 -19.48 12.18
CA LYS A 434 5.75 -19.97 10.84
C LYS A 434 4.50 -20.22 9.97
N GLU A 435 3.34 -19.66 10.33
CA GLU A 435 2.11 -19.83 9.58
C GLU A 435 2.15 -19.03 8.29
N ILE A 436 1.84 -19.71 7.19
CA ILE A 436 1.90 -19.12 5.85
C ILE A 436 0.88 -17.99 5.66
N ALA A 437 -0.26 -18.06 6.36
CA ALA A 437 -1.27 -17.01 6.30
C ALA A 437 -0.71 -15.60 6.60
N TYR A 438 0.24 -15.49 7.55
CA TYR A 438 0.90 -14.22 7.84
C TYR A 438 1.87 -13.79 6.73
N ALA A 439 2.58 -14.73 6.12
CA ALA A 439 3.44 -14.44 4.98
C ALA A 439 2.65 -14.06 3.72
N ASP A 440 1.49 -14.68 3.49
CA ASP A 440 0.58 -14.36 2.40
C ASP A 440 -0.04 -12.95 2.60
N TYR A 441 -0.46 -12.61 3.83
CA TYR A 441 -0.90 -11.26 4.17
C TYR A 441 0.20 -10.23 3.91
N TYR A 442 1.43 -10.53 4.34
CA TYR A 442 2.59 -9.64 4.13
C TYR A 442 2.83 -9.38 2.63
N GLU A 443 2.86 -10.43 1.81
CA GLU A 443 3.04 -10.32 0.36
C GLU A 443 1.93 -9.48 -0.30
N ARG A 444 0.66 -9.75 0.06
CA ARG A 444 -0.50 -9.01 -0.46
C ARG A 444 -0.39 -7.53 -0.14
N SER A 445 -0.19 -7.19 1.12
CA SER A 445 -0.16 -5.80 1.59
C SER A 445 1.07 -5.05 1.10
N LEU A 446 2.23 -5.70 1.02
CA LEU A 446 3.43 -5.12 0.43
C LEU A 446 3.23 -4.81 -1.05
N THR A 447 2.67 -5.77 -1.80
CA THR A 447 2.51 -5.65 -3.25
C THR A 447 1.47 -4.60 -3.63
N ASN A 448 0.29 -4.62 -2.99
CA ASN A 448 -0.84 -3.79 -3.43
C ASN A 448 -0.97 -2.50 -2.64
N GLY A 449 -0.70 -2.51 -1.35
CA GLY A 449 -0.75 -1.34 -0.47
C GLY A 449 0.53 -0.51 -0.54
N VAL A 450 1.70 -1.09 -0.17
CA VAL A 450 2.95 -0.34 -0.03
C VAL A 450 3.54 0.08 -1.38
N LEU A 451 3.74 -0.85 -2.32
CA LEU A 451 4.32 -0.50 -3.62
C LEU A 451 3.40 0.42 -4.45
N GLY A 452 2.12 0.41 -4.15
CA GLY A 452 1.13 1.24 -4.82
C GLY A 452 1.12 2.72 -4.43
N ILE A 453 1.79 3.12 -3.33
CA ILE A 453 1.73 4.51 -2.84
C ILE A 453 2.75 5.45 -3.51
N GLN A 454 3.82 4.93 -4.11
CA GLN A 454 4.86 5.74 -4.76
C GLN A 454 4.48 6.05 -6.21
N ARG A 455 4.67 7.30 -6.65
CA ARG A 455 4.36 7.71 -8.03
C ARG A 455 5.48 7.33 -8.98
N GLY A 456 5.47 6.08 -9.41
CA GLY A 456 6.46 5.55 -10.35
C GLY A 456 7.90 5.68 -9.83
N THR A 457 8.73 6.42 -10.56
CA THR A 457 10.14 6.69 -10.22
C THR A 457 10.38 8.16 -9.85
N GLU A 458 9.36 8.87 -9.37
CA GLU A 458 9.47 10.26 -8.94
C GLU A 458 9.89 10.32 -7.46
N PRO A 459 11.11 10.80 -7.13
CA PRO A 459 11.59 10.79 -5.75
C PRO A 459 10.76 11.69 -4.84
N GLY A 460 10.31 11.15 -3.70
CA GLY A 460 9.53 11.89 -2.72
C GLY A 460 8.10 12.24 -3.13
N VAL A 461 7.54 11.57 -4.14
CA VAL A 461 6.14 11.73 -4.54
C VAL A 461 5.33 10.50 -4.15
N MET A 462 4.49 10.64 -3.14
CA MET A 462 3.69 9.56 -2.55
C MET A 462 2.29 10.05 -2.18
N ILE A 463 1.34 9.13 -2.04
CA ILE A 463 -0.02 9.41 -1.53
C ILE A 463 -0.13 9.12 -0.03
N TYR A 464 -1.14 9.71 0.59
CA TYR A 464 -1.50 9.50 2.00
C TYR A 464 -2.43 8.28 2.15
N LEU A 465 -3.55 8.30 1.45
CA LEU A 465 -4.60 7.28 1.45
C LEU A 465 -4.67 6.63 0.07
N LEU A 466 -4.96 5.33 -0.01
CA LEU A 466 -5.17 4.61 -1.25
C LEU A 466 -6.68 4.56 -1.56
N PRO A 467 -7.16 5.31 -2.55
CA PRO A 467 -8.58 5.39 -2.88
C PRO A 467 -9.14 4.07 -3.41
N LEU A 468 -10.32 3.64 -2.94
CA LEU A 468 -10.99 2.42 -3.39
C LEU A 468 -12.43 2.64 -3.88
N ALA A 469 -12.94 3.89 -3.88
CA ALA A 469 -14.23 4.17 -4.50
C ALA A 469 -14.22 3.87 -6.01
N PRO A 470 -15.32 3.40 -6.61
CA PRO A 470 -15.41 3.25 -8.06
C PRO A 470 -15.04 4.54 -8.80
N GLY A 471 -14.22 4.45 -9.84
CA GLY A 471 -13.72 5.60 -10.60
C GLY A 471 -12.75 6.49 -9.83
N SER A 472 -12.13 6.01 -8.77
CA SER A 472 -11.12 6.75 -8.01
C SER A 472 -9.82 6.91 -8.82
N SER A 473 -8.95 7.81 -8.34
CA SER A 473 -7.59 8.01 -8.83
C SER A 473 -6.67 8.34 -7.66
N LYS A 474 -5.43 7.92 -7.73
CA LYS A 474 -4.42 8.29 -6.73
C LYS A 474 -4.16 9.81 -6.70
N GLU A 475 -4.28 10.49 -7.86
CA GLU A 475 -4.21 11.95 -7.91
C GLU A 475 -5.34 12.63 -7.12
N ARG A 476 -6.50 11.98 -7.00
CA ARG A 476 -7.66 12.47 -6.24
C ARG A 476 -7.73 11.94 -4.82
N SER A 477 -6.67 11.27 -4.34
CA SER A 477 -6.53 10.88 -2.94
C SER A 477 -6.53 12.11 -2.01
N TYR A 478 -6.87 11.91 -0.75
CA TYR A 478 -6.72 12.95 0.28
C TYR A 478 -5.28 13.48 0.28
N HIS A 479 -5.13 14.79 0.25
CA HIS A 479 -3.88 15.53 0.04
C HIS A 479 -3.25 15.38 -1.37
N HIS A 480 -3.87 14.68 -2.32
CA HIS A 480 -3.32 14.44 -3.65
C HIS A 480 -1.94 13.74 -3.60
N TRP A 481 -1.18 13.85 -4.70
CA TRP A 481 0.23 13.49 -4.66
C TRP A 481 0.99 14.52 -3.80
N GLY A 482 1.72 14.03 -2.81
CA GLY A 482 2.57 14.90 -2.01
C GLY A 482 3.77 15.43 -2.76
N THR A 483 4.46 16.39 -2.15
CA THR A 483 5.64 17.04 -2.71
C THR A 483 6.88 16.73 -1.88
N PRO A 484 8.07 16.69 -2.50
CA PRO A 484 9.31 16.32 -1.79
C PRO A 484 9.71 17.26 -0.64
N SER A 485 9.20 18.49 -0.60
CA SER A 485 9.68 19.54 0.32
C SER A 485 8.63 20.20 1.21
N ASP A 486 7.31 19.93 0.97
CA ASP A 486 6.22 20.66 1.62
C ASP A 486 5.07 19.77 2.13
N SER A 487 5.21 18.45 2.10
CA SER A 487 4.19 17.52 2.61
C SER A 487 4.55 17.01 4.00
N PHE A 488 5.48 16.10 4.09
CA PHE A 488 6.00 15.52 5.34
C PHE A 488 4.93 15.00 6.30
N TRP A 489 3.80 14.48 5.76
CA TRP A 489 2.79 13.79 6.57
C TRP A 489 3.39 12.55 7.23
N CYS A 490 2.70 11.98 8.22
CA CYS A 490 3.11 10.69 8.82
C CYS A 490 3.36 9.62 7.75
N CYS A 491 2.53 9.60 6.70
CA CYS A 491 2.63 8.65 5.59
C CYS A 491 3.88 8.83 4.71
N TYR A 492 4.43 10.03 4.64
CA TYR A 492 5.76 10.23 4.06
C TYR A 492 6.84 9.52 4.86
N GLY A 493 6.76 9.64 6.17
CA GLY A 493 7.67 8.98 7.08
C GLY A 493 7.63 7.45 6.97
N THR A 494 6.45 6.87 7.06
CA THR A 494 6.29 5.41 6.93
C THR A 494 6.61 4.91 5.52
N GLY A 495 6.35 5.72 4.49
CA GLY A 495 6.71 5.43 3.11
C GLY A 495 8.21 5.32 2.92
N ILE A 496 9.00 6.32 3.35
CA ILE A 496 10.45 6.25 3.23
C ILE A 496 11.06 5.10 4.03
N GLU A 497 10.50 4.74 5.19
CA GLU A 497 10.93 3.55 5.93
C GLU A 497 10.59 2.26 5.17
N SER A 498 9.39 2.14 4.60
CA SER A 498 8.95 0.96 3.84
C SER A 498 9.90 0.66 2.67
N PHE A 499 10.16 1.67 1.85
CA PHE A 499 11.03 1.52 0.68
C PHE A 499 12.51 1.33 1.03
N SER A 500 12.93 1.69 2.23
CA SER A 500 14.29 1.47 2.72
C SER A 500 14.57 0.03 3.12
N LYS A 501 13.54 -0.74 3.50
CA LYS A 501 13.68 -2.06 4.10
C LYS A 501 12.99 -3.19 3.31
N LEU A 502 12.78 -3.04 2.02
CA LEU A 502 12.08 -4.04 1.17
C LEU A 502 12.73 -5.44 1.18
N GLY A 503 13.98 -5.55 1.63
CA GLY A 503 14.68 -6.82 1.80
C GLY A 503 14.51 -7.48 3.17
N ASP A 504 13.87 -6.85 4.14
CA ASP A 504 13.84 -7.28 5.54
C ASP A 504 12.99 -8.52 5.84
N SER A 505 12.06 -8.85 4.95
CA SER A 505 11.07 -9.91 5.14
C SER A 505 11.09 -10.95 4.01
N ILE A 506 12.21 -11.07 3.30
CA ILE A 506 12.39 -12.14 2.30
C ILE A 506 12.83 -13.42 2.99
N TYR A 507 13.75 -13.32 3.96
CA TYR A 507 14.46 -14.42 4.58
C TYR A 507 14.39 -14.37 6.10
N PHE A 508 14.15 -15.53 6.73
CA PHE A 508 14.20 -15.70 8.19
C PHE A 508 15.02 -16.95 8.53
N GLU A 509 15.87 -16.86 9.54
CA GLU A 509 16.71 -17.97 9.98
C GLU A 509 16.05 -18.80 11.08
N GLU A 510 16.28 -20.10 11.03
CA GLU A 510 15.91 -21.05 12.07
C GLU A 510 17.16 -21.71 12.65
N GLU A 511 17.31 -21.68 13.96
CA GLU A 511 18.31 -22.46 14.68
C GLU A 511 17.84 -23.91 14.83
N GLY A 512 18.74 -24.87 14.59
CA GLY A 512 18.41 -26.29 14.72
C GLY A 512 19.63 -27.18 14.47
N LYS A 513 19.37 -28.46 14.36
CA LYS A 513 20.42 -29.46 14.01
C LYS A 513 21.16 -29.08 12.72
N TYR A 514 20.43 -28.55 11.77
CA TYR A 514 20.94 -27.94 10.54
C TYR A 514 20.42 -26.49 10.52
N PRO A 515 21.29 -25.50 10.30
CA PRO A 515 20.81 -24.14 10.10
C PRO A 515 19.73 -24.10 9.00
N GLY A 516 18.61 -23.46 9.27
CA GLY A 516 17.50 -23.36 8.34
C GLY A 516 17.27 -21.91 7.90
N VAL A 517 16.80 -21.72 6.66
CA VAL A 517 16.29 -20.43 6.20
C VAL A 517 14.91 -20.58 5.58
N TYR A 518 13.98 -19.75 5.98
CA TYR A 518 12.64 -19.62 5.39
C TYR A 518 12.68 -18.51 4.34
N ILE A 519 12.23 -18.83 3.13
CA ILE A 519 12.08 -17.90 2.01
C ILE A 519 10.59 -17.66 1.83
N ILE A 520 10.11 -16.47 2.23
CA ILE A 520 8.68 -16.19 2.29
C ILE A 520 8.21 -15.15 1.27
N GLN A 521 9.15 -14.43 0.62
CA GLN A 521 8.87 -13.52 -0.47
C GLN A 521 9.69 -13.90 -1.71
N TYR A 522 9.03 -13.95 -2.86
CA TYR A 522 9.68 -14.22 -4.13
C TYR A 522 10.04 -12.91 -4.83
N ILE A 523 11.17 -12.35 -4.41
CA ILE A 523 11.74 -11.10 -4.90
C ILE A 523 13.17 -11.38 -5.35
N SER A 524 13.53 -11.02 -6.60
CA SER A 524 14.91 -11.16 -7.08
C SER A 524 15.87 -10.52 -6.10
N SER A 525 16.77 -11.32 -5.50
CA SER A 525 17.64 -10.90 -4.43
C SER A 525 18.83 -11.85 -4.21
N ARG A 526 19.82 -11.33 -3.53
CA ARG A 526 20.98 -12.08 -3.07
C ARG A 526 21.05 -12.04 -1.55
N LEU A 527 21.14 -13.22 -0.94
CA LEU A 527 21.37 -13.42 0.49
C LEU A 527 22.80 -13.91 0.72
N ASP A 528 23.55 -13.19 1.53
CA ASP A 528 24.80 -13.66 2.13
C ASP A 528 24.50 -14.39 3.45
N TRP A 529 24.14 -15.64 3.38
CA TRP A 529 23.71 -16.40 4.57
C TRP A 529 24.91 -16.87 5.40
N LYS A 530 25.26 -16.11 6.43
CA LYS A 530 26.47 -16.33 7.24
C LYS A 530 26.43 -17.63 8.05
N SER A 531 25.32 -17.89 8.76
CA SER A 531 25.14 -19.12 9.55
C SER A 531 25.07 -20.38 8.69
N GLY A 532 24.55 -20.26 7.46
CA GLY A 532 24.54 -21.32 6.47
C GLY A 532 25.85 -21.50 5.70
N GLN A 533 26.76 -20.53 5.78
CA GLN A 533 28.04 -20.49 5.02
C GLN A 533 27.85 -20.56 3.50
N ILE A 534 26.74 -20.06 2.99
CA ILE A 534 26.43 -20.02 1.56
C ILE A 534 25.89 -18.66 1.16
N VAL A 535 26.05 -18.33 -0.11
CA VAL A 535 25.30 -17.25 -0.77
C VAL A 535 24.16 -17.89 -1.54
N VAL A 536 22.94 -17.37 -1.34
CA VAL A 536 21.75 -17.76 -2.07
C VAL A 536 21.40 -16.63 -3.03
N ASN A 537 21.33 -16.91 -4.32
CA ASN A 537 20.81 -15.96 -5.31
C ASN A 537 19.42 -16.42 -5.72
N GLN A 538 18.43 -15.59 -5.45
CA GLN A 538 17.05 -15.77 -5.86
C GLN A 538 16.78 -14.91 -7.10
N LYS A 539 16.46 -15.53 -8.21
CA LYS A 539 15.99 -14.88 -9.43
C LYS A 539 14.53 -15.22 -9.64
N VAL A 540 13.73 -14.19 -9.87
CA VAL A 540 12.30 -14.31 -10.18
C VAL A 540 12.10 -13.83 -11.61
N ASP A 541 11.50 -14.67 -12.46
CA ASP A 541 11.17 -14.26 -13.82
C ASP A 541 10.01 -13.26 -13.80
N PRO A 542 9.96 -12.31 -14.75
CA PRO A 542 8.85 -11.36 -14.83
C PRO A 542 7.51 -12.07 -14.95
N VAL A 543 6.56 -11.70 -14.11
CA VAL A 543 5.18 -12.20 -14.19
C VAL A 543 4.47 -11.47 -15.33
N VAL A 544 3.76 -12.25 -16.15
CA VAL A 544 3.00 -11.75 -17.31
C VAL A 544 1.64 -12.45 -17.38
N SER A 545 0.64 -11.80 -17.98
CA SER A 545 -0.72 -12.35 -18.07
C SER A 545 -0.85 -13.54 -19.02
N TRP A 546 -0.04 -13.59 -20.07
CA TRP A 546 -0.07 -14.66 -21.11
C TRP A 546 0.75 -15.90 -20.75
N ASP A 547 1.52 -15.89 -19.67
CA ASP A 547 2.26 -17.04 -19.14
C ASP A 547 2.02 -17.14 -17.62
N PRO A 548 0.95 -17.82 -17.20
CA PRO A 548 0.40 -17.74 -15.84
C PRO A 548 1.22 -18.52 -14.83
N TYR A 549 2.52 -18.28 -14.77
CA TYR A 549 3.41 -18.92 -13.81
C TYR A 549 4.36 -17.91 -13.13
N LEU A 550 4.45 -18.00 -11.83
CA LEU A 550 5.57 -17.45 -11.09
C LEU A 550 6.72 -18.45 -11.14
N ARG A 551 7.85 -18.06 -11.69
CA ARG A 551 9.06 -18.89 -11.77
C ARG A 551 10.17 -18.29 -10.93
N VAL A 552 10.70 -19.12 -10.05
CA VAL A 552 11.78 -18.77 -9.14
C VAL A 552 12.94 -19.74 -9.34
N THR A 553 14.13 -19.20 -9.49
CA THR A 553 15.38 -19.97 -9.58
C THR A 553 16.30 -19.58 -8.43
N LEU A 554 16.71 -20.56 -7.65
CA LEU A 554 17.73 -20.40 -6.61
C LEU A 554 19.04 -21.05 -7.10
N THR A 555 20.13 -20.29 -6.99
CA THR A 555 21.51 -20.76 -7.22
C THR A 555 22.36 -20.44 -6.01
N PHE A 556 23.42 -21.19 -5.83
CA PHE A 556 24.19 -21.20 -4.61
C PHE A 556 25.68 -20.96 -4.86
N SER A 557 26.36 -20.38 -3.86
CA SER A 557 27.83 -20.30 -3.85
C SER A 557 28.30 -20.64 -2.44
N SER A 558 29.12 -21.71 -2.29
CA SER A 558 29.66 -22.11 -0.99
C SER A 558 30.78 -21.17 -0.54
N LYS A 559 30.82 -20.87 0.74
CA LYS A 559 31.86 -20.05 1.39
C LYS A 559 32.83 -20.86 2.25
N GLY A 560 32.61 -22.14 2.39
CA GLY A 560 33.41 -23.00 3.30
C GLY A 560 33.28 -24.49 3.02
N SER A 561 33.58 -25.30 4.00
CA SER A 561 33.71 -26.76 3.95
C SER A 561 32.37 -27.52 3.94
N GLY A 562 31.37 -27.03 3.21
CA GLY A 562 30.16 -27.79 2.93
C GLY A 562 29.29 -28.12 4.16
N LEU A 563 28.68 -27.09 4.77
CA LEU A 563 27.68 -27.27 5.82
C LEU A 563 26.35 -27.78 5.22
N THR A 564 25.75 -28.78 5.86
CA THR A 564 24.37 -29.18 5.53
C THR A 564 23.39 -28.16 6.11
N THR A 565 22.53 -27.61 5.28
CA THR A 565 21.53 -26.59 5.69
C THR A 565 20.16 -26.91 5.09
N SER A 566 19.11 -26.33 5.66
CA SER A 566 17.73 -26.52 5.26
C SER A 566 17.16 -25.25 4.62
N LEU A 567 16.59 -25.36 3.42
CA LEU A 567 15.83 -24.31 2.79
C LEU A 567 14.35 -24.64 2.91
N ASN A 568 13.54 -23.68 3.38
CA ASN A 568 12.10 -23.81 3.50
C ASN A 568 11.44 -22.74 2.62
N LEU A 569 10.87 -23.18 1.49
CA LEU A 569 10.27 -22.30 0.48
C LEU A 569 8.76 -22.29 0.64
N ARG A 570 8.18 -21.12 0.77
CA ARG A 570 6.74 -20.93 0.91
C ARG A 570 6.01 -21.37 -0.36
N ILE A 571 4.97 -22.19 -0.21
CA ILE A 571 3.99 -22.44 -1.27
C ILE A 571 2.74 -21.62 -0.92
N PRO A 572 2.52 -20.46 -1.58
CA PRO A 572 1.45 -19.54 -1.23
C PRO A 572 0.06 -20.16 -1.35
N THR A 573 -0.91 -19.66 -0.59
CA THR A 573 -2.29 -20.15 -0.65
C THR A 573 -3.00 -19.77 -1.95
N TRP A 574 -2.57 -18.71 -2.64
CA TRP A 574 -3.15 -18.26 -3.91
C TRP A 574 -2.78 -19.13 -5.12
N THR A 575 -1.81 -20.05 -4.98
CA THR A 575 -1.44 -20.96 -6.08
C THR A 575 -2.25 -22.25 -6.09
N SER A 576 -2.16 -23.00 -7.19
CA SER A 576 -2.78 -24.31 -7.33
C SER A 576 -1.73 -25.43 -7.34
N SER A 577 -2.06 -26.58 -6.77
CA SER A 577 -1.21 -27.78 -6.88
C SER A 577 -1.15 -28.29 -8.33
N ASN A 578 -2.21 -28.07 -9.12
CA ASN A 578 -2.24 -28.46 -10.52
C ASN A 578 -1.35 -27.51 -11.34
N GLY A 579 -0.30 -28.05 -11.97
CA GLY A 579 0.69 -27.29 -12.73
C GLY A 579 1.84 -26.73 -11.91
N ALA A 580 1.81 -26.83 -10.56
CA ALA A 580 2.92 -26.47 -9.71
C ALA A 580 4.04 -27.51 -9.82
N LYS A 581 5.29 -27.05 -9.88
CA LYS A 581 6.47 -27.90 -10.04
C LYS A 581 7.66 -27.34 -9.28
N ALA A 582 8.45 -28.23 -8.66
CA ALA A 582 9.76 -27.90 -8.15
C ALA A 582 10.80 -28.90 -8.68
N THR A 583 12.02 -28.44 -8.97
CA THR A 583 13.11 -29.30 -9.38
C THR A 583 14.42 -28.95 -8.71
N LEU A 584 15.20 -29.95 -8.36
CA LEU A 584 16.58 -29.79 -7.92
C LEU A 584 17.50 -30.44 -8.97
N ASN A 585 18.35 -29.65 -9.60
CA ASN A 585 19.26 -30.09 -10.65
C ASN A 585 18.53 -30.84 -11.80
N GLY A 586 17.32 -30.39 -12.12
CA GLY A 586 16.47 -30.99 -13.16
C GLY A 586 15.68 -32.22 -12.70
N GLN A 587 15.86 -32.70 -11.49
CA GLN A 587 15.07 -33.78 -10.90
C GLN A 587 13.86 -33.24 -10.17
N ASP A 588 12.69 -33.79 -10.38
CA ASP A 588 11.44 -33.35 -9.75
C ASP A 588 11.47 -33.61 -8.25
N LEU A 589 11.01 -32.63 -7.49
CA LEU A 589 10.79 -32.70 -6.05
C LEU A 589 9.28 -32.79 -5.75
N PRO A 590 8.87 -33.60 -4.77
CA PRO A 590 7.49 -33.61 -4.31
C PRO A 590 7.12 -32.25 -3.68
N LEU A 591 6.15 -31.56 -4.26
CA LEU A 591 5.63 -30.33 -3.71
C LEU A 591 4.56 -30.62 -2.66
N PRO A 592 4.59 -29.95 -1.50
CA PRO A 592 3.45 -29.94 -0.59
C PRO A 592 2.28 -29.14 -1.17
N SER A 593 1.10 -29.34 -0.60
CA SER A 593 -0.07 -28.51 -0.95
C SER A 593 0.17 -27.03 -0.64
N PRO A 594 -0.52 -26.10 -1.34
CA PRO A 594 -0.52 -24.69 -1.00
C PRO A 594 -0.80 -24.44 0.50
N GLY A 595 -0.21 -23.41 1.07
CA GLY A 595 -0.26 -23.14 2.51
C GLY A 595 0.76 -23.93 3.34
N ASN A 596 1.78 -24.55 2.72
CA ASN A 596 2.87 -25.27 3.39
C ASN A 596 4.24 -24.87 2.85
N PHE A 597 5.31 -25.37 3.47
CA PHE A 597 6.68 -25.14 3.02
C PHE A 597 7.25 -26.36 2.30
N LEU A 598 7.90 -26.15 1.16
CA LEU A 598 8.82 -27.12 0.58
C LEU A 598 10.14 -27.01 1.33
N SER A 599 10.50 -28.07 2.06
CA SER A 599 11.77 -28.15 2.81
C SER A 599 12.77 -29.03 2.08
N VAL A 600 13.97 -28.51 1.83
CA VAL A 600 15.07 -29.22 1.18
C VAL A 600 16.32 -29.09 2.04
N THR A 601 16.78 -30.21 2.60
CA THR A 601 17.99 -30.27 3.44
C THR A 601 19.12 -30.92 2.68
N LYS A 602 20.22 -30.20 2.52
CA LYS A 602 21.34 -30.67 1.69
C LYS A 602 22.61 -29.88 2.02
N THR A 603 23.77 -30.45 1.65
CA THR A 603 25.03 -29.69 1.51
C THR A 603 25.05 -29.07 0.10
N TRP A 604 24.90 -27.73 0.04
CA TRP A 604 24.76 -27.01 -1.23
C TRP A 604 26.10 -26.74 -1.88
N SER A 605 26.15 -26.89 -3.21
CA SER A 605 27.29 -26.59 -4.07
C SER A 605 26.95 -25.51 -5.11
N SER A 606 27.98 -24.97 -5.79
CA SER A 606 27.82 -24.00 -6.86
C SER A 606 27.06 -24.52 -8.08
N ASP A 607 27.03 -25.87 -8.23
CA ASP A 607 26.35 -26.51 -9.37
C ASP A 607 24.87 -26.79 -9.08
N ASP A 608 24.45 -26.57 -7.83
CA ASP A 608 23.06 -26.78 -7.46
C ASP A 608 22.17 -25.67 -7.99
N LYS A 609 21.03 -26.09 -8.55
CA LYS A 609 19.97 -25.23 -9.03
C LYS A 609 18.62 -25.74 -8.55
N LEU A 610 17.95 -24.99 -7.72
CA LEU A 610 16.59 -25.27 -7.28
C LEU A 610 15.62 -24.34 -8.02
N THR A 611 14.62 -24.90 -8.69
CA THR A 611 13.60 -24.12 -9.38
C THR A 611 12.23 -24.43 -8.83
N ILE A 612 11.38 -23.40 -8.74
CA ILE A 612 9.96 -23.52 -8.43
C ILE A 612 9.16 -22.82 -9.51
N GLN A 613 8.11 -23.47 -9.97
CA GLN A 613 7.10 -22.92 -10.85
C GLN A 613 5.74 -23.04 -10.15
N LEU A 614 5.07 -21.92 -9.94
CA LEU A 614 3.78 -21.85 -9.27
C LEU A 614 2.74 -21.23 -10.20
N PRO A 615 1.62 -21.91 -10.46
CA PRO A 615 0.52 -21.32 -11.24
C PRO A 615 -0.01 -20.05 -10.60
N LEU A 616 -0.20 -19.02 -11.42
CA LEU A 616 -0.93 -17.81 -11.08
C LEU A 616 -2.37 -17.97 -11.58
N THR A 617 -3.32 -17.91 -10.69
CA THR A 617 -4.72 -18.07 -11.04
C THR A 617 -5.48 -16.77 -10.87
N LEU A 618 -6.41 -16.50 -11.79
CA LEU A 618 -7.44 -15.49 -11.57
C LEU A 618 -8.42 -16.01 -10.52
N ARG A 619 -8.78 -15.15 -9.59
CA ARG A 619 -9.81 -15.40 -8.58
C ARG A 619 -10.53 -14.13 -8.23
N THR A 620 -11.73 -14.27 -7.70
CA THR A 620 -12.45 -13.16 -7.08
C THR A 620 -12.43 -13.30 -5.56
N GLU A 621 -12.60 -12.18 -4.88
CA GLU A 621 -12.66 -12.13 -3.41
C GLU A 621 -13.73 -11.12 -3.03
N ALA A 622 -14.77 -11.60 -2.34
CA ALA A 622 -15.86 -10.76 -1.88
C ALA A 622 -15.34 -9.71 -0.89
N ILE A 623 -15.89 -8.51 -0.97
CA ILE A 623 -15.61 -7.49 0.02
C ILE A 623 -16.05 -7.96 1.41
N GLN A 624 -15.33 -7.54 2.46
CA GLN A 624 -15.67 -7.90 3.84
C GLN A 624 -16.94 -7.13 4.28
N ASP A 625 -18.07 -7.68 3.87
CA ASP A 625 -19.40 -7.20 4.23
C ASP A 625 -20.35 -8.38 4.40
N ASP A 626 -21.13 -8.40 5.48
CA ASP A 626 -22.03 -9.54 5.77
C ASP A 626 -23.48 -9.23 5.38
N ARG A 627 -23.73 -8.08 4.78
CA ARG A 627 -25.06 -7.70 4.30
C ARG A 627 -25.33 -8.28 2.91
N PRO A 628 -26.47 -8.98 2.71
CA PRO A 628 -26.77 -9.66 1.45
C PRO A 628 -26.75 -8.76 0.22
N GLU A 629 -27.12 -7.49 0.36
CA GLU A 629 -27.16 -6.52 -0.72
C GLU A 629 -25.76 -6.16 -1.30
N TYR A 630 -24.68 -6.52 -0.61
CA TYR A 630 -23.30 -6.30 -1.05
C TYR A 630 -22.55 -7.60 -1.41
N ALA A 631 -23.25 -8.74 -1.41
CA ALA A 631 -22.64 -10.06 -1.68
C ALA A 631 -22.05 -10.18 -3.09
N SER A 632 -22.55 -9.38 -4.04
CA SER A 632 -22.06 -9.31 -5.43
C SER A 632 -20.78 -8.48 -5.59
N ILE A 633 -20.40 -7.69 -4.58
CA ILE A 633 -19.23 -6.80 -4.68
C ILE A 633 -17.94 -7.57 -4.40
N GLN A 634 -17.09 -7.72 -5.43
CA GLN A 634 -15.88 -8.51 -5.38
C GLN A 634 -14.70 -7.81 -6.04
N ALA A 635 -13.50 -8.08 -5.55
CA ALA A 635 -12.25 -7.71 -6.20
C ALA A 635 -11.73 -8.86 -7.06
N ILE A 636 -11.02 -8.53 -8.13
CA ILE A 636 -10.37 -9.50 -9.02
C ILE A 636 -8.88 -9.55 -8.68
N LEU A 637 -8.34 -10.75 -8.49
CA LEU A 637 -6.94 -10.97 -8.15
C LEU A 637 -6.28 -11.95 -9.13
N TYR A 638 -4.98 -11.72 -9.38
CA TYR A 638 -4.12 -12.61 -10.15
C TYR A 638 -2.86 -12.94 -9.33
N GLY A 639 -2.82 -14.14 -8.77
CA GLY A 639 -1.81 -14.45 -7.76
C GLY A 639 -1.85 -13.46 -6.59
N PRO A 640 -0.73 -12.80 -6.25
CA PRO A 640 -0.71 -11.78 -5.18
C PRO A 640 -1.24 -10.40 -5.62
N TYR A 641 -1.45 -10.16 -6.92
CA TYR A 641 -1.82 -8.85 -7.46
C TYR A 641 -3.32 -8.62 -7.41
N VAL A 642 -3.74 -7.48 -6.88
CA VAL A 642 -5.09 -6.93 -7.04
C VAL A 642 -5.15 -6.22 -8.40
N LEU A 643 -6.10 -6.61 -9.23
CA LEU A 643 -6.34 -6.00 -10.53
C LEU A 643 -7.39 -4.89 -10.39
N ALA A 644 -7.08 -3.73 -10.92
CA ALA A 644 -8.01 -2.62 -11.02
C ALA A 644 -8.36 -2.36 -12.49
N GLY A 645 -9.62 -2.08 -12.77
CA GLY A 645 -10.09 -1.76 -14.12
C GLY A 645 -10.10 -0.26 -14.36
N HIS A 646 -9.63 0.18 -15.52
CA HIS A 646 -9.76 1.57 -15.94
C HIS A 646 -11.24 1.92 -16.06
N SER A 647 -11.71 2.88 -15.26
CA SER A 647 -13.10 3.27 -15.16
C SER A 647 -13.24 4.64 -14.51
N ILE A 648 -14.19 5.43 -14.96
CA ILE A 648 -14.57 6.71 -14.36
C ILE A 648 -15.73 6.59 -13.36
N GLY A 649 -16.15 5.34 -13.04
CA GLY A 649 -17.22 5.05 -12.11
C GLY A 649 -18.02 3.80 -12.43
N ASP A 650 -17.91 3.26 -13.64
CA ASP A 650 -18.53 1.99 -14.01
C ASP A 650 -17.87 0.86 -13.22
N TRP A 651 -18.69 -0.08 -12.75
CA TRP A 651 -18.20 -1.23 -11.96
C TRP A 651 -19.01 -2.51 -12.21
N ASP A 652 -20.01 -2.47 -13.11
CA ASP A 652 -20.88 -3.59 -13.39
C ASP A 652 -20.20 -4.61 -14.30
N ILE A 653 -20.03 -5.83 -13.81
CA ILE A 653 -19.54 -6.98 -14.57
C ILE A 653 -20.70 -7.98 -14.73
N THR A 654 -20.93 -8.44 -15.94
CA THR A 654 -21.89 -9.52 -16.20
C THR A 654 -21.20 -10.85 -15.89
N GLU A 655 -21.58 -11.49 -14.79
CA GLU A 655 -21.12 -12.82 -14.47
C GLU A 655 -21.73 -13.84 -15.42
N SER A 656 -20.88 -14.49 -16.22
CA SER A 656 -21.28 -15.71 -16.92
C SER A 656 -21.17 -16.87 -15.93
N ALA A 657 -22.15 -17.75 -15.89
CA ALA A 657 -22.17 -18.96 -15.05
C ALA A 657 -21.02 -19.96 -15.33
N THR A 658 -20.03 -19.56 -16.10
CA THR A 658 -18.86 -20.28 -16.56
C THR A 658 -17.58 -19.85 -15.80
N SER A 659 -16.44 -20.39 -16.18
CA SER A 659 -15.15 -20.08 -15.56
C SER A 659 -14.76 -18.59 -15.74
N LEU A 660 -14.02 -18.02 -14.77
CA LEU A 660 -13.47 -16.66 -14.86
C LEU A 660 -12.69 -16.42 -16.17
N SER A 661 -12.00 -17.45 -16.66
CA SER A 661 -11.26 -17.41 -17.94
C SER A 661 -12.12 -17.23 -19.18
N ASP A 662 -13.43 -17.37 -19.07
CA ASP A 662 -14.33 -17.23 -20.23
C ASP A 662 -14.69 -15.76 -20.48
N TRP A 663 -14.54 -14.90 -19.46
CA TRP A 663 -14.84 -13.48 -19.55
C TRP A 663 -13.68 -12.57 -19.11
N ILE A 664 -12.60 -13.10 -18.53
CA ILE A 664 -11.36 -12.37 -18.27
C ILE A 664 -10.25 -13.01 -19.09
N THR A 665 -9.77 -12.31 -20.10
CA THR A 665 -8.78 -12.83 -21.06
C THR A 665 -7.47 -12.02 -21.00
N PRO A 666 -6.29 -12.68 -21.06
CA PRO A 666 -5.01 -11.98 -21.03
C PRO A 666 -4.76 -11.17 -22.30
N ILE A 667 -4.16 -9.98 -22.17
CA ILE A 667 -3.69 -9.19 -23.31
C ILE A 667 -2.30 -9.68 -23.73
N PRO A 668 -2.11 -10.04 -25.02
CA PRO A 668 -0.80 -10.48 -25.52
C PRO A 668 0.25 -9.35 -25.55
N ALA A 669 1.51 -9.70 -25.34
CA ALA A 669 2.64 -8.74 -25.41
C ALA A 669 2.74 -8.00 -26.74
N SER A 670 2.38 -8.68 -27.85
CA SER A 670 2.41 -8.11 -29.21
C SER A 670 1.51 -6.89 -29.41
N TYR A 671 0.49 -6.72 -28.54
CA TYR A 671 -0.42 -5.56 -28.66
C TYR A 671 0.29 -4.22 -28.43
N ASN A 672 1.33 -4.16 -27.60
CA ASN A 672 2.08 -2.92 -27.36
C ASN A 672 2.80 -2.39 -28.61
N SER A 673 3.20 -3.26 -29.55
CA SER A 673 3.78 -2.83 -30.83
C SER A 673 2.75 -2.26 -31.81
N GLN A 674 1.45 -2.43 -31.52
CA GLN A 674 0.34 -2.00 -32.35
C GLN A 674 -0.31 -0.70 -31.82
N LEU A 675 0.21 -0.13 -30.72
CA LEU A 675 -0.37 1.06 -30.08
C LEU A 675 0.13 2.33 -30.73
N ILE A 676 -0.83 3.14 -31.17
CA ILE A 676 -0.60 4.40 -31.88
C ILE A 676 -1.51 5.51 -31.34
N THR A 677 -1.19 6.72 -31.74
CA THR A 677 -2.05 7.90 -31.59
C THR A 677 -2.06 8.70 -32.88
N PHE A 678 -3.19 9.31 -33.21
CA PHE A 678 -3.35 10.19 -34.37
C PHE A 678 -3.35 11.64 -33.94
N THR A 679 -2.44 12.44 -34.49
CA THR A 679 -2.29 13.85 -34.11
C THR A 679 -2.45 14.80 -35.29
N GLN A 680 -2.87 16.03 -35.01
CA GLN A 680 -2.88 17.15 -35.93
C GLN A 680 -2.36 18.39 -35.21
N GLU A 681 -1.73 19.31 -35.98
CA GLU A 681 -1.31 20.60 -35.47
C GLU A 681 -2.17 21.71 -36.06
N TYR A 682 -2.72 22.57 -35.23
CA TYR A 682 -3.47 23.76 -35.65
C TYR A 682 -2.95 24.98 -34.89
N GLY A 683 -2.36 25.90 -35.63
CA GLY A 683 -1.62 27.03 -35.05
C GLY A 683 -0.41 26.53 -34.28
N ASN A 684 -0.31 26.84 -32.97
CA ASN A 684 0.74 26.37 -32.07
C ASN A 684 0.23 25.27 -31.12
N THR A 685 -0.92 24.69 -31.38
CA THR A 685 -1.54 23.68 -30.51
C THR A 685 -1.58 22.35 -31.23
N LYS A 686 -1.07 21.33 -30.53
CA LYS A 686 -1.17 19.94 -30.96
C LYS A 686 -2.45 19.33 -30.39
N PHE A 687 -3.21 18.67 -31.28
CA PHE A 687 -4.43 17.95 -30.95
C PHE A 687 -4.24 16.46 -31.23
N VAL A 688 -5.08 15.64 -30.59
CA VAL A 688 -5.02 14.18 -30.68
C VAL A 688 -6.42 13.60 -30.78
N LEU A 689 -6.57 12.57 -31.59
CA LEU A 689 -7.80 11.77 -31.68
C LEU A 689 -8.05 11.04 -30.38
N THR A 690 -9.26 11.12 -29.84
CA THR A 690 -9.58 10.67 -28.48
C THR A 690 -10.94 9.96 -28.47
N ASN A 691 -11.02 8.83 -27.74
CA ASN A 691 -12.30 8.20 -27.39
C ASN A 691 -12.91 8.94 -26.19
N SER A 692 -13.92 9.75 -26.43
CA SER A 692 -14.64 10.52 -25.40
C SER A 692 -16.07 9.99 -25.26
N ASN A 693 -16.31 9.18 -24.22
CA ASN A 693 -17.62 8.56 -23.96
C ASN A 693 -18.20 7.81 -25.17
N GLN A 694 -17.41 6.97 -25.82
CA GLN A 694 -17.76 6.21 -27.02
C GLN A 694 -17.96 7.06 -28.29
N SER A 695 -17.68 8.36 -28.27
CA SER A 695 -17.59 9.22 -29.43
C SER A 695 -16.14 9.58 -29.71
N ILE A 696 -15.74 9.61 -30.96
CA ILE A 696 -14.39 9.99 -31.37
C ILE A 696 -14.32 11.49 -31.60
N THR A 697 -13.46 12.15 -30.82
CA THR A 697 -13.28 13.60 -30.82
C THR A 697 -11.82 13.99 -30.98
N MET A 698 -11.56 15.26 -31.29
CA MET A 698 -10.22 15.84 -31.23
C MET A 698 -10.07 16.65 -29.95
N GLU A 699 -9.06 16.27 -29.13
CA GLU A 699 -8.73 16.92 -27.85
C GLU A 699 -7.32 17.50 -27.87
N LYS A 700 -7.00 18.40 -26.95
CA LYS A 700 -5.63 18.87 -26.76
C LYS A 700 -4.75 17.70 -26.36
N PHE A 701 -3.52 17.69 -26.86
CA PHE A 701 -2.56 16.64 -26.60
C PHE A 701 -2.31 16.48 -25.08
N PRO A 702 -2.57 15.29 -24.50
CA PRO A 702 -2.56 15.08 -23.05
C PRO A 702 -1.17 14.81 -22.49
N LYS A 703 -1.07 14.89 -21.15
CA LYS A 703 0.07 14.39 -20.41
C LYS A 703 0.00 12.85 -20.30
N SER A 704 1.14 12.18 -20.42
CA SER A 704 1.24 10.72 -20.23
C SER A 704 0.87 10.32 -18.79
N GLY A 705 0.24 9.15 -18.62
CA GLY A 705 -0.17 8.61 -17.32
C GLY A 705 -1.46 9.22 -16.77
N THR A 706 -2.33 9.75 -17.65
CA THR A 706 -3.65 10.30 -17.32
C THR A 706 -4.74 9.59 -18.12
N ASP A 707 -6.01 9.69 -17.68
CA ASP A 707 -7.17 9.15 -18.43
C ASP A 707 -7.18 9.65 -19.87
N ALA A 708 -6.89 10.92 -20.09
CA ALA A 708 -6.84 11.50 -21.44
C ALA A 708 -5.77 10.85 -22.32
N ALA A 709 -4.65 10.38 -21.77
CA ALA A 709 -3.64 9.64 -22.53
C ALA A 709 -4.09 8.21 -22.87
N LEU A 710 -4.86 7.57 -22.01
CA LEU A 710 -5.49 6.27 -22.28
C LEU A 710 -6.48 6.41 -23.43
N HIS A 711 -7.38 7.39 -23.32
CA HIS A 711 -8.43 7.66 -24.32
C HIS A 711 -7.88 8.09 -25.70
N ALA A 712 -6.66 8.65 -25.73
CA ALA A 712 -5.98 9.07 -26.95
C ALA A 712 -5.09 7.99 -27.59
N THR A 713 -5.06 6.80 -27.01
CA THR A 713 -4.30 5.66 -27.52
C THR A 713 -5.20 4.63 -28.18
N PHE A 714 -4.84 4.18 -29.38
CA PHE A 714 -5.57 3.18 -30.13
C PHE A 714 -4.67 2.01 -30.52
N ARG A 715 -5.22 0.81 -30.54
CA ARG A 715 -4.56 -0.35 -31.13
C ARG A 715 -4.98 -0.45 -32.61
N LEU A 716 -4.00 -0.49 -33.50
CA LEU A 716 -4.21 -0.68 -34.91
C LEU A 716 -4.24 -2.18 -35.22
N ILE A 717 -5.35 -2.67 -35.73
CA ILE A 717 -5.57 -4.08 -36.07
C ILE A 717 -5.61 -4.19 -37.60
N LEU A 718 -4.75 -5.04 -38.17
CA LEU A 718 -4.83 -5.36 -39.61
C LEU A 718 -6.02 -6.27 -39.88
N ASN A 719 -6.76 -5.98 -40.95
CA ASN A 719 -7.88 -6.81 -41.40
C ASN A 719 -7.41 -8.07 -42.18
N ASP A 720 -6.11 -8.18 -42.48
CA ASP A 720 -5.54 -9.39 -43.05
C ASP A 720 -4.95 -10.28 -41.94
N SER A 721 -5.05 -11.60 -42.14
CA SER A 721 -4.64 -12.60 -41.14
C SER A 721 -3.09 -12.75 -40.99
N SER A 722 -2.30 -11.83 -41.51
CA SER A 722 -0.86 -11.77 -41.33
C SER A 722 -0.50 -11.03 -40.06
N GLY A 723 -0.32 -11.74 -38.94
CA GLY A 723 0.16 -11.19 -37.68
C GLY A 723 1.61 -10.68 -37.74
N SER A 724 1.87 -9.65 -38.51
CA SER A 724 3.19 -9.06 -38.68
C SER A 724 3.43 -8.00 -37.61
N GLU A 725 4.58 -8.09 -36.94
CA GLU A 725 5.11 -6.99 -36.11
C GLU A 725 5.42 -5.79 -37.01
N PHE A 726 5.04 -4.60 -36.57
CA PHE A 726 5.24 -3.37 -37.32
C PHE A 726 6.56 -2.72 -36.94
N SER A 727 7.35 -2.34 -37.93
CA SER A 727 8.63 -1.68 -37.71
C SER A 727 8.66 -0.23 -38.23
N SER A 728 7.74 0.15 -39.13
CA SER A 728 7.68 1.50 -39.69
C SER A 728 6.27 1.92 -40.14
N LEU A 729 6.06 3.23 -40.30
CA LEU A 729 4.81 3.82 -40.81
C LEU A 729 4.45 3.30 -42.19
N ASN A 730 5.46 3.05 -43.01
CA ASN A 730 5.27 2.58 -44.38
C ASN A 730 4.66 1.16 -44.45
N ASP A 731 4.71 0.42 -43.35
CA ASP A 731 4.13 -0.93 -43.28
C ASP A 731 2.60 -0.90 -43.24
N PHE A 732 2.01 0.25 -42.92
CA PHE A 732 0.56 0.44 -42.81
C PHE A 732 -0.08 1.05 -44.07
N ILE A 733 0.65 1.87 -44.82
CA ILE A 733 0.08 2.56 -46.01
C ILE A 733 -0.32 1.50 -47.05
N GLY A 734 -1.57 1.61 -47.52
CA GLY A 734 -2.17 0.66 -48.44
C GLY A 734 -2.82 -0.56 -47.79
N LYS A 735 -2.91 -0.60 -46.49
CA LYS A 735 -3.54 -1.68 -45.73
C LYS A 735 -4.93 -1.29 -45.23
N SER A 736 -5.79 -2.30 -45.08
CA SER A 736 -7.08 -2.18 -44.42
C SER A 736 -6.91 -2.47 -42.95
N VAL A 737 -7.34 -1.53 -42.08
CA VAL A 737 -7.13 -1.52 -40.63
C VAL A 737 -8.43 -1.28 -39.86
N MET A 738 -8.45 -1.76 -38.63
CA MET A 738 -9.47 -1.42 -37.63
C MET A 738 -8.80 -0.70 -36.45
N LEU A 739 -9.53 0.20 -35.80
CA LEU A 739 -9.06 0.93 -34.66
C LEU A 739 -9.80 0.45 -33.41
N GLU A 740 -9.05 -0.02 -32.43
CA GLU A 740 -9.55 -0.42 -31.10
C GLU A 740 -9.06 0.59 -30.07
N PRO A 741 -9.96 1.27 -29.33
CA PRO A 741 -9.52 2.15 -28.24
C PRO A 741 -8.81 1.36 -27.14
N PHE A 742 -7.70 1.89 -26.66
CA PHE A 742 -6.88 1.28 -25.61
C PHE A 742 -7.65 1.04 -24.31
N ASP A 743 -8.49 2.01 -23.91
CA ASP A 743 -9.28 1.98 -22.67
C ASP A 743 -10.55 1.11 -22.77
N SER A 744 -10.89 0.66 -23.96
CA SER A 744 -12.08 -0.16 -24.24
C SER A 744 -11.73 -1.34 -25.16
N PRO A 745 -10.84 -2.26 -24.70
CA PRO A 745 -10.37 -3.37 -25.52
C PRO A 745 -11.52 -4.30 -25.92
N GLY A 746 -11.49 -4.76 -27.18
CA GLY A 746 -12.57 -5.55 -27.80
C GLY A 746 -13.69 -4.72 -28.38
N MET A 747 -13.64 -3.40 -28.32
CA MET A 747 -14.56 -2.49 -29.00
C MET A 747 -13.86 -1.85 -30.21
N LEU A 748 -14.61 -1.46 -31.23
CA LEU A 748 -14.06 -0.91 -32.47
C LEU A 748 -14.68 0.46 -32.80
N VAL A 749 -13.86 1.30 -33.40
CA VAL A 749 -14.33 2.56 -34.00
C VAL A 749 -15.09 2.26 -35.27
N ILE A 750 -16.31 2.76 -35.37
CA ILE A 750 -17.17 2.62 -36.53
C ILE A 750 -17.74 3.98 -36.97
N GLN A 751 -18.20 4.04 -38.21
CA GLN A 751 -19.07 5.13 -38.68
C GLN A 751 -20.52 4.90 -38.21
N HIS A 752 -21.12 5.91 -37.59
CA HIS A 752 -22.52 5.87 -37.23
C HIS A 752 -23.42 6.18 -38.47
N GLU A 753 -24.46 5.38 -38.68
CA GLU A 753 -25.24 5.40 -39.94
C GLU A 753 -26.07 6.66 -40.14
N THR A 754 -26.37 7.42 -39.07
CA THR A 754 -27.36 8.51 -39.14
C THR A 754 -26.77 9.93 -39.26
N ASP A 755 -25.53 10.13 -38.83
CA ASP A 755 -24.91 11.46 -38.71
C ASP A 755 -23.46 11.53 -39.17
N ASP A 756 -22.95 10.44 -39.72
CA ASP A 756 -21.55 10.24 -40.17
C ASP A 756 -20.48 10.43 -39.08
N GLU A 757 -20.87 10.52 -37.81
CA GLU A 757 -19.93 10.62 -36.71
C GLU A 757 -19.23 9.28 -36.47
N LEU A 758 -17.99 9.34 -35.95
CA LEU A 758 -17.28 8.14 -35.51
C LEU A 758 -17.62 7.83 -34.07
N VAL A 759 -18.03 6.59 -33.81
CA VAL A 759 -18.41 6.07 -32.49
C VAL A 759 -17.69 4.77 -32.20
N VAL A 760 -17.68 4.38 -30.93
CA VAL A 760 -17.09 3.11 -30.46
C VAL A 760 -18.21 2.12 -30.14
N THR A 761 -18.12 0.90 -30.69
CA THR A 761 -19.12 -0.15 -30.45
C THR A 761 -18.48 -1.52 -30.30
N ASP A 762 -19.25 -2.49 -29.79
CA ASP A 762 -18.79 -3.87 -29.68
C ASP A 762 -18.42 -4.45 -31.06
N SER A 763 -17.31 -5.19 -31.11
CA SER A 763 -16.77 -5.78 -32.33
C SER A 763 -17.72 -6.77 -33.00
N PHE A 764 -18.65 -7.40 -32.27
CA PHE A 764 -19.69 -8.27 -32.84
C PHE A 764 -20.77 -7.51 -33.60
N ILE A 765 -20.98 -6.21 -33.31
CA ILE A 765 -21.96 -5.35 -33.94
C ILE A 765 -21.34 -4.59 -35.14
N ALA A 766 -20.02 -4.43 -35.14
CA ALA A 766 -19.26 -3.52 -36.01
C ALA A 766 -19.17 -3.89 -37.51
N GLN A 767 -19.93 -4.82 -38.03
CA GLN A 767 -19.90 -5.39 -39.40
C GLN A 767 -19.49 -4.38 -40.49
N GLY A 768 -18.31 -4.54 -41.10
CA GLY A 768 -17.85 -3.80 -42.29
C GLY A 768 -17.58 -2.28 -42.10
N SER A 769 -18.36 -1.58 -41.32
CA SER A 769 -18.23 -0.14 -41.05
C SER A 769 -17.06 0.23 -40.14
N SER A 770 -16.35 -0.77 -39.60
CA SER A 770 -15.16 -0.60 -38.72
C SER A 770 -13.83 -0.66 -39.50
N VAL A 771 -13.87 -0.92 -40.82
CA VAL A 771 -12.64 -1.10 -41.58
C VAL A 771 -12.32 0.18 -42.37
N PHE A 772 -11.11 0.67 -42.15
CA PHE A 772 -10.57 1.83 -42.86
C PHE A 772 -9.35 1.42 -43.69
N HIS A 773 -9.21 2.00 -44.87
CA HIS A 773 -8.03 1.86 -45.71
C HIS A 773 -7.07 3.02 -45.43
N LEU A 774 -5.86 2.69 -44.98
CA LEU A 774 -4.86 3.69 -44.64
C LEU A 774 -4.10 4.12 -45.90
N VAL A 775 -4.23 5.39 -46.28
CA VAL A 775 -3.58 5.96 -47.47
C VAL A 775 -2.60 7.07 -47.07
N ALA A 776 -1.75 7.50 -48.00
CA ALA A 776 -0.93 8.70 -47.83
C ALA A 776 -1.83 9.93 -47.59
N GLY A 777 -1.38 10.85 -46.74
CA GLY A 777 -2.16 12.03 -46.37
C GLY A 777 -2.65 12.83 -47.55
N LEU A 778 -3.93 13.24 -47.52
CA LEU A 778 -4.55 14.03 -48.55
C LEU A 778 -3.93 15.44 -48.68
N ASP A 779 -3.25 15.90 -47.64
CA ASP A 779 -2.47 17.16 -47.66
C ASP A 779 -1.18 17.07 -48.47
N GLY A 780 -0.77 15.87 -48.88
CA GLY A 780 0.45 15.62 -49.61
C GLY A 780 1.73 15.64 -48.72
N GLY A 781 1.57 15.60 -47.39
CA GLY A 781 2.69 15.58 -46.43
C GLY A 781 3.35 14.20 -46.39
N ASP A 782 4.69 14.14 -46.31
CA ASP A 782 5.47 12.90 -46.27
C ASP A 782 5.26 12.07 -44.97
N ARG A 783 4.68 12.65 -43.94
CA ARG A 783 4.48 12.04 -42.61
C ARG A 783 3.01 11.90 -42.25
N THR A 784 2.10 12.29 -43.12
CA THR A 784 0.67 12.26 -42.85
C THR A 784 0.01 11.08 -43.53
N VAL A 785 -1.07 10.61 -42.94
CA VAL A 785 -1.93 9.54 -43.44
C VAL A 785 -3.37 9.98 -43.36
N SER A 786 -4.21 9.38 -44.21
CA SER A 786 -5.66 9.55 -44.19
C SER A 786 -6.34 8.19 -44.06
N LEU A 787 -7.46 8.15 -43.35
CA LEU A 787 -8.28 6.97 -43.12
C LEU A 787 -9.48 7.00 -44.06
N GLU A 788 -9.42 6.24 -45.16
CA GLU A 788 -10.53 6.07 -46.10
C GLU A 788 -11.49 4.99 -45.62
N SER A 789 -12.80 5.23 -45.65
CA SER A 789 -13.77 4.19 -45.32
C SER A 789 -13.69 3.05 -46.36
N GLU A 790 -13.61 1.81 -45.89
CA GLU A 790 -13.68 0.64 -46.79
C GLU A 790 -15.05 0.51 -47.43
N THR A 791 -16.12 0.91 -46.73
CA THR A 791 -17.50 0.83 -47.16
C THR A 791 -17.87 1.97 -48.13
N TYR A 792 -17.41 3.20 -47.86
CA TYR A 792 -17.70 4.38 -48.66
C TYR A 792 -16.43 4.92 -49.29
N LYS A 793 -16.09 4.43 -50.49
CA LYS A 793 -14.88 4.81 -51.22
C LYS A 793 -14.86 6.31 -51.53
N GLY A 794 -13.73 6.95 -51.34
CA GLY A 794 -13.56 8.40 -51.49
C GLY A 794 -14.06 9.21 -50.32
N CYS A 795 -14.50 8.57 -49.22
CA CYS A 795 -14.90 9.23 -47.99
C CYS A 795 -13.84 8.94 -46.88
N PHE A 796 -13.42 9.99 -46.18
CA PHE A 796 -12.32 9.99 -45.24
C PHE A 796 -12.74 10.47 -43.87
N VAL A 797 -12.08 9.92 -42.88
CA VAL A 797 -12.17 10.45 -41.51
C VAL A 797 -11.60 11.87 -41.50
N TYR A 798 -12.38 12.84 -41.07
CA TYR A 798 -11.93 14.22 -40.96
C TYR A 798 -12.41 14.91 -39.69
N THR A 799 -11.71 15.97 -39.33
CA THR A 799 -12.01 16.84 -38.21
C THR A 799 -12.51 18.21 -38.70
N ALA A 800 -12.86 19.13 -37.81
CA ALA A 800 -13.20 20.48 -38.25
C ALA A 800 -11.99 21.22 -38.83
N VAL A 801 -12.24 22.03 -39.88
CA VAL A 801 -11.20 22.85 -40.51
C VAL A 801 -10.58 23.87 -39.56
N ASN A 802 -11.35 24.32 -38.55
CA ASN A 802 -10.90 25.20 -37.48
C ASN A 802 -10.96 24.41 -36.17
N LEU A 803 -9.95 23.58 -35.90
CA LEU A 803 -9.91 22.72 -34.75
C LEU A 803 -10.08 23.46 -33.41
N GLN A 804 -11.11 23.05 -32.66
CA GLN A 804 -11.32 23.39 -31.27
C GLN A 804 -11.38 22.08 -30.46
N SER A 805 -11.20 22.17 -29.16
CA SER A 805 -11.33 21.01 -28.28
C SER A 805 -12.78 20.50 -28.28
N SER A 806 -12.93 19.15 -28.20
CA SER A 806 -14.23 18.47 -28.13
C SER A 806 -15.08 18.50 -29.39
N GLU A 807 -14.47 18.65 -30.57
CA GLU A 807 -15.18 18.52 -31.83
C GLU A 807 -15.26 17.04 -32.26
N SER A 808 -16.47 16.61 -32.66
CA SER A 808 -16.74 15.27 -33.19
C SER A 808 -15.99 15.04 -34.49
N THR A 809 -15.40 13.89 -34.64
CA THR A 809 -14.77 13.43 -35.88
C THR A 809 -15.81 12.72 -36.73
N LYS A 810 -15.83 13.03 -38.03
CA LYS A 810 -16.84 12.55 -38.98
C LYS A 810 -16.22 11.91 -40.23
N LEU A 811 -17.04 11.21 -40.97
CA LEU A 811 -16.69 10.78 -42.31
C LEU A 811 -17.17 11.82 -43.34
N GLY A 812 -16.30 12.29 -44.21
CA GLY A 812 -16.62 13.21 -45.27
C GLY A 812 -16.09 12.77 -46.64
N CYS A 813 -16.89 12.99 -47.72
CA CYS A 813 -16.54 12.52 -49.06
C CYS A 813 -15.93 13.66 -49.90
N ILE A 814 -14.86 13.40 -50.62
CA ILE A 814 -14.17 14.37 -51.47
C ILE A 814 -15.12 14.97 -52.50
N SER A 815 -16.06 14.18 -53.04
CA SER A 815 -17.05 14.62 -54.04
C SER A 815 -18.07 15.63 -53.51
N GLU A 816 -18.25 15.69 -52.18
CA GLU A 816 -19.24 16.56 -51.52
C GLU A 816 -18.59 17.74 -50.79
N SER A 817 -17.27 17.65 -50.55
CA SER A 817 -16.53 18.67 -49.80
C SER A 817 -16.25 19.89 -50.67
N THR A 818 -16.89 20.99 -50.35
CA THR A 818 -16.61 22.33 -50.87
C THR A 818 -15.71 23.18 -49.95
N GLU A 819 -15.32 22.63 -48.82
CA GLU A 819 -14.56 23.36 -47.77
C GLU A 819 -13.09 23.45 -48.12
N ALA A 820 -12.56 24.68 -48.18
CA ALA A 820 -11.12 24.89 -48.29
C ALA A 820 -10.45 24.42 -46.98
N GLY A 821 -9.58 23.43 -47.07
CA GLY A 821 -8.88 22.87 -45.91
C GLY A 821 -9.29 21.42 -45.56
N PHE A 822 -10.28 20.83 -46.26
CA PHE A 822 -10.67 19.42 -46.02
C PHE A 822 -9.49 18.45 -46.06
N ASN A 823 -8.58 18.57 -47.03
CA ASN A 823 -7.40 17.69 -47.12
C ASN A 823 -6.53 17.72 -45.85
N ASN A 824 -6.34 18.92 -45.29
CA ASN A 824 -5.58 19.05 -44.03
C ASN A 824 -6.37 18.47 -42.87
N ALA A 825 -7.70 18.72 -42.81
CA ALA A 825 -8.55 18.20 -41.73
C ALA A 825 -8.73 16.68 -41.78
N ALA A 826 -8.48 16.04 -42.91
CA ALA A 826 -8.52 14.60 -43.12
C ALA A 826 -7.12 13.92 -43.08
N SER A 827 -6.06 14.67 -42.75
CA SER A 827 -4.69 14.17 -42.71
C SER A 827 -4.16 14.18 -41.28
N PHE A 828 -3.62 13.07 -40.82
CA PHE A 828 -3.14 12.85 -39.45
C PHE A 828 -1.68 12.41 -39.46
N VAL A 829 -0.94 12.81 -38.40
CA VAL A 829 0.38 12.22 -38.10
C VAL A 829 0.15 11.05 -37.16
N ILE A 830 0.70 9.88 -37.50
CA ILE A 830 0.73 8.71 -36.61
C ILE A 830 1.98 8.80 -35.74
N GLU A 831 1.77 8.68 -34.42
CA GLU A 831 2.83 8.60 -33.43
C GLU A 831 2.66 7.34 -32.58
N LYS A 832 3.67 6.99 -31.80
CA LYS A 832 3.58 5.89 -30.81
C LYS A 832 2.47 6.21 -29.81
N GLY A 833 1.70 5.20 -29.38
CA GLY A 833 0.68 5.34 -28.35
C GLY A 833 1.21 6.00 -27.07
N LEU A 834 0.38 6.79 -26.43
CA LEU A 834 0.70 7.53 -25.19
C LEU A 834 0.66 6.64 -23.95
N SER A 835 0.03 5.47 -24.06
CA SER A 835 -0.10 4.46 -23.03
C SER A 835 0.36 3.11 -23.55
N GLU A 836 0.76 2.22 -22.64
CA GLU A 836 1.18 0.85 -22.95
C GLU A 836 0.47 -0.12 -21.99
N TYR A 837 0.09 -1.30 -22.49
CA TYR A 837 -0.43 -2.36 -21.65
C TYR A 837 0.66 -2.83 -20.68
N HIS A 838 0.30 -2.91 -19.40
CA HIS A 838 1.15 -3.53 -18.40
C HIS A 838 1.36 -5.02 -18.74
N PRO A 839 2.53 -5.62 -18.47
CA PRO A 839 2.74 -7.07 -18.71
C PRO A 839 1.70 -7.97 -18.04
N ILE A 840 1.11 -7.53 -16.93
CA ILE A 840 -0.04 -8.17 -16.29
C ILE A 840 -1.29 -7.34 -16.65
N SER A 841 -1.85 -7.58 -17.83
CA SER A 841 -3.09 -6.93 -18.27
C SER A 841 -4.08 -7.93 -18.80
N PHE A 842 -5.35 -7.66 -18.52
CA PHE A 842 -6.48 -8.49 -18.95
C PHE A 842 -7.60 -7.62 -19.49
N VAL A 843 -8.45 -8.22 -20.31
CA VAL A 843 -9.75 -7.68 -20.68
C VAL A 843 -10.81 -8.39 -19.87
N ALA A 844 -11.63 -7.67 -19.11
CA ALA A 844 -12.82 -8.20 -18.45
C ALA A 844 -14.07 -7.70 -19.16
N LYS A 845 -14.99 -8.61 -19.46
CA LYS A 845 -16.28 -8.26 -20.08
C LYS A 845 -17.19 -7.64 -19.03
N GLY A 846 -17.61 -6.41 -19.26
CA GLY A 846 -18.59 -5.71 -18.44
C GLY A 846 -19.98 -5.70 -19.06
N ALA A 847 -20.95 -5.21 -18.30
CA ALA A 847 -22.34 -5.13 -18.74
C ALA A 847 -22.54 -4.13 -19.92
N ASN A 848 -21.86 -3.00 -19.88
CA ASN A 848 -21.99 -1.92 -20.84
C ASN A 848 -20.73 -1.73 -21.71
N ARG A 849 -19.58 -2.11 -21.21
CA ARG A 849 -18.28 -2.03 -21.88
C ARG A 849 -17.30 -3.02 -21.31
N ASN A 850 -16.22 -3.29 -22.01
CA ASN A 850 -15.13 -4.07 -21.46
C ASN A 850 -14.21 -3.20 -20.59
N PHE A 851 -13.60 -3.81 -19.57
CA PHE A 851 -12.62 -3.17 -18.69
C PHE A 851 -11.21 -3.63 -19.03
N LEU A 852 -10.30 -2.69 -19.16
CA LEU A 852 -8.86 -2.97 -19.15
C LEU A 852 -8.42 -3.12 -17.68
N LEU A 853 -8.06 -4.33 -17.29
CA LEU A 853 -7.54 -4.63 -15.96
C LEU A 853 -6.00 -4.58 -15.95
N ALA A 854 -5.44 -3.93 -14.94
CA ALA A 854 -4.01 -3.91 -14.65
C ALA A 854 -3.76 -3.96 -13.12
N PRO A 855 -2.55 -4.33 -12.65
CA PRO A 855 -2.25 -4.30 -11.22
C PRO A 855 -2.44 -2.88 -10.64
N LEU A 856 -3.17 -2.75 -9.57
CA LEU A 856 -3.44 -1.48 -8.89
C LEU A 856 -2.15 -0.69 -8.60
N LEU A 857 -1.07 -1.38 -8.26
CA LEU A 857 0.23 -0.75 -7.98
C LEU A 857 0.80 0.02 -9.18
N SER A 858 0.46 -0.35 -10.41
CA SER A 858 0.98 0.27 -11.64
C SER A 858 0.27 1.56 -12.05
N LEU A 859 -0.95 1.79 -11.56
CA LEU A 859 -1.76 2.96 -11.88
C LEU A 859 -1.26 4.21 -11.14
N ARG A 860 -1.36 5.38 -11.80
CA ARG A 860 -0.88 6.67 -11.28
C ARG A 860 -2.03 7.67 -11.14
N ASP A 861 -2.26 8.45 -12.21
CA ASP A 861 -3.29 9.49 -12.25
C ASP A 861 -4.57 9.01 -12.95
N GLU A 862 -4.52 7.82 -13.54
CA GLU A 862 -5.65 7.20 -14.21
C GLU A 862 -6.77 6.88 -13.22
N SER A 863 -8.01 6.98 -13.69
CA SER A 863 -9.19 6.58 -12.94
C SER A 863 -9.36 5.07 -12.97
N TYR A 864 -9.70 4.50 -11.84
CA TYR A 864 -9.82 3.05 -11.68
C TYR A 864 -10.93 2.62 -10.73
N THR A 865 -11.33 1.37 -10.87
CA THR A 865 -12.22 0.65 -9.96
C THR A 865 -11.55 -0.65 -9.52
N VAL A 866 -11.55 -0.92 -8.21
CA VAL A 866 -10.96 -2.14 -7.62
C VAL A 866 -12.03 -3.19 -7.33
N TYR A 867 -13.17 -2.76 -6.84
CA TYR A 867 -14.29 -3.64 -6.53
C TYR A 867 -15.38 -3.49 -7.59
N PHE A 868 -15.81 -4.62 -8.11
CA PHE A 868 -16.84 -4.70 -9.15
C PHE A 868 -18.11 -5.31 -8.59
N ASP A 869 -19.26 -4.89 -9.11
CA ASP A 869 -20.55 -5.50 -8.86
C ASP A 869 -20.81 -6.60 -9.90
N PHE A 870 -20.78 -7.84 -9.43
CA PHE A 870 -21.00 -9.04 -10.24
C PHE A 870 -22.48 -9.33 -10.30
N GLN A 871 -23.15 -8.77 -11.31
CA GLN A 871 -24.58 -8.99 -11.53
C GLN A 871 -24.80 -10.34 -12.21
N SER A 872 -25.59 -11.22 -11.57
CA SER A 872 -25.98 -12.52 -12.07
C SER A 872 -27.02 -12.44 -13.20
#